data_c4424e087325d3e0bfc0657fd0cd221b
#
_entry.id   c4424e087325d3e0bfc0657fd0cd221b
#
_cell.length_a   1.000
_cell.length_b   1.000
_cell.length_c   1.000
_cell.angle_alpha   90.00
_cell.angle_beta   90.00
_cell.angle_gamma   90.00
#
_symmetry.space_group_name_H-M   'P 1'
#
loop_
_entity.id
_entity.type
_entity.pdbx_description
1 polymer ?
#
loop_
_entity_poly.entity_id
_entity_poly.type
_entity_poly.pdbx_seq_one_letter_code
_entity_poly.pdbx_strand_id
1 'polypeptide(L)'
;MDGTRRKFGVAILLLAVGLPTAFAQAPKSYRAERVRDGSIRVDGQIEPAWLSAPLASDFVQQRPDEGQPPTQPTAFRVMYDDRMLYVLVRAYDSEPDKIMARLARRDNTEVPYDFVAVAIDSYFDRNTAFVFGVSAAGAKVDIHMSQNGQKEDIGWDAVWYAATAIDDSGWVAEFGIPFSQLRYSSHRTQTWGFNVLRNVQRRNEEQHWSLIPRNANGVVSYFGRLEGLEDLPRVRGLEVLPYVRSSRTFPYREAGNPFRSGPYNSGALGLDARYAIGSNLSLNLALHPDFGEVEADPSEFNLTAYETYFREKRPFFLEGADIFHYSLGVGDGNMSQEGLFYTRRIGRSPQVDPEVPDGAFVKTPSAAPILLAAKLSGRTPTGWSIGVLDAFTQPAEAEIRQGAHSERQIVEPAANHFVARVRKEANQGRTMVGGIATHLWRDLREPRLQILNREALTGGVDFIHRWHGDDWQVEFALAGSEVRGSREAIQRVQTSSARYFQRPDAPHVRFDSARTSLAGYAGKLFAGKFGGRWRGGVGSVFRSPGFESNDLGFLREADQIVGFGFVGFVQNEPGRLFRRYSIFSNTWHARTFGNERLTTGGNVNFFFQFLNYWGFYGGHEFDLQRKSTSLLRGGPSVLMGDDLDYWFGIVSDSRKRVFGRAHLFHGTESDGSYNWNLSGDLQFQASSRLQVSVSPSYSWGLNRLQYVETRSDPQGNDEYILARLKRKTVALTTRLDLTLTPELSLQLYAMPYITSGHYDEFKRVADPHAARFEERYEPTSYEDPPHFKFEELRSNLVLRWEYRPGSTLYLVWSQGRSALRQDGSLYPMADLQDLLDAPGDHVLLLKVSYWFSM
;
A
#
# COMPACT_ATOMS: atom_id res chain seq x y z
N MET A 1 -59.68 6.31 -13.71
CA MET A 1 -60.25 5.78 -12.48
C MET A 1 -59.19 5.02 -11.78
N ASP A 2 -58.84 5.63 -10.73
CA ASP A 2 -58.19 5.17 -9.52
C ASP A 2 -56.80 4.53 -9.55
N GLY A 3 -55.91 5.38 -9.13
CA GLY A 3 -54.59 5.12 -8.70
C GLY A 3 -54.50 4.61 -7.28
N THR A 4 -53.49 3.81 -7.03
CA THR A 4 -53.03 3.54 -5.67
C THR A 4 -51.48 3.62 -5.65
N ARG A 5 -50.97 4.77 -5.24
CA ARG A 5 -49.59 4.97 -4.87
C ARG A 5 -49.34 4.24 -3.53
N ARG A 6 -48.60 3.17 -3.52
CA ARG A 6 -48.06 2.57 -2.27
C ARG A 6 -46.77 3.31 -1.91
N LYS A 7 -46.84 4.08 -0.84
CA LYS A 7 -45.68 4.61 -0.13
C LYS A 7 -45.06 3.48 0.71
N PHE A 8 -43.83 3.10 0.41
CA PHE A 8 -43.02 2.29 1.30
C PHE A 8 -42.38 3.24 2.36
N GLY A 9 -42.95 3.21 3.55
CA GLY A 9 -42.33 3.80 4.73
C GLY A 9 -41.36 2.79 5.34
N VAL A 10 -40.08 3.14 5.36
CA VAL A 10 -39.07 2.41 6.10
C VAL A 10 -39.19 2.82 7.55
N ALA A 11 -39.75 1.95 8.38
CA ALA A 11 -39.76 2.09 9.83
C ALA A 11 -38.41 1.62 10.40
N ILE A 12 -37.60 2.54 10.89
CA ILE A 12 -36.38 2.23 11.64
C ILE A 12 -36.81 1.84 13.04
N LEU A 13 -36.76 0.56 13.34
CA LEU A 13 -37.01 0.03 14.68
C LEU A 13 -35.73 0.18 15.53
N LEU A 14 -35.67 1.20 16.37
CA LEU A 14 -34.65 1.36 17.40
C LEU A 14 -34.92 0.36 18.53
N LEU A 15 -34.26 -0.79 18.48
CA LEU A 15 -34.18 -1.70 19.63
C LEU A 15 -33.13 -1.18 20.62
N ALA A 16 -33.57 -0.55 21.68
CA ALA A 16 -32.73 -0.25 22.84
C ALA A 16 -32.54 -1.55 23.66
N VAL A 17 -31.44 -2.25 23.37
CA VAL A 17 -30.99 -3.36 24.22
C VAL A 17 -30.11 -2.76 25.32
N GLY A 18 -30.56 -2.79 26.55
CA GLY A 18 -29.76 -2.46 27.72
C GLY A 18 -28.55 -3.40 27.81
N LEU A 19 -27.36 -2.87 27.62
CA LEU A 19 -26.12 -3.58 27.79
C LEU A 19 -25.63 -3.44 29.23
N PRO A 20 -25.02 -4.50 29.81
CA PRO A 20 -24.36 -4.38 31.09
C PRO A 20 -23.19 -3.39 30.96
N THR A 21 -23.09 -2.43 31.84
CA THR A 21 -21.96 -1.53 32.01
C THR A 21 -20.74 -2.37 32.37
N ALA A 22 -19.85 -2.60 31.40
CA ALA A 22 -18.51 -3.09 31.67
C ALA A 22 -17.83 -2.07 32.60
N PHE A 23 -17.40 -2.49 33.76
CA PHE A 23 -16.60 -1.69 34.67
C PHE A 23 -15.31 -1.31 33.91
N ALA A 24 -15.20 -0.06 33.49
CA ALA A 24 -13.97 0.46 32.95
C ALA A 24 -12.91 0.38 34.05
N GLN A 25 -11.94 -0.51 33.90
CA GLN A 25 -10.79 -0.58 34.76
C GLN A 25 -10.07 0.77 34.68
N ALA A 26 -9.71 1.36 35.84
CA ALA A 26 -8.99 2.63 35.85
C ALA A 26 -7.71 2.49 35.00
N PRO A 27 -7.39 3.47 34.14
CA PRO A 27 -6.21 3.38 33.30
C PRO A 27 -4.97 3.24 34.15
N LYS A 28 -4.14 2.23 33.84
CA LYS A 28 -2.86 2.00 34.51
C LYS A 28 -1.98 3.23 34.41
N SER A 29 -1.19 3.49 35.44
CA SER A 29 -0.23 4.60 35.48
C SER A 29 1.14 4.07 35.93
N TYR A 30 2.19 4.57 35.32
CA TYR A 30 3.59 4.31 35.66
C TYR A 30 4.33 5.63 35.78
N ARG A 31 5.17 5.78 36.79
CA ARG A 31 6.04 6.96 36.98
C ARG A 31 7.45 6.65 36.54
N ALA A 32 7.96 7.37 35.56
CA ALA A 32 9.35 7.31 35.13
C ALA A 32 10.27 8.00 36.12
N GLU A 33 11.47 7.47 36.31
CA GLU A 33 12.50 8.04 37.21
C GLU A 33 13.57 8.73 36.38
N ARG A 34 14.03 9.90 36.84
CA ARG A 34 15.14 10.62 36.20
C ARG A 34 16.48 10.11 36.69
N VAL A 35 17.42 9.89 35.76
CA VAL A 35 18.80 9.48 36.07
C VAL A 35 19.79 10.48 35.53
N ARG A 36 21.05 10.36 35.99
CA ARG A 36 22.15 11.15 35.42
C ARG A 36 22.44 10.68 33.99
N ASP A 37 22.81 11.62 33.14
CA ASP A 37 23.29 11.33 31.80
C ASP A 37 24.37 10.24 31.81
N GLY A 38 24.20 9.23 30.96
CA GLY A 38 25.16 8.15 30.83
C GLY A 38 25.15 7.11 31.95
N SER A 39 24.19 7.16 32.89
CA SER A 39 24.02 6.13 33.93
C SER A 39 23.51 4.79 33.41
N ILE A 40 22.83 4.79 32.29
CA ILE A 40 22.29 3.61 31.61
C ILE A 40 23.08 3.40 30.33
N ARG A 41 23.52 2.18 30.11
CA ARG A 41 24.14 1.75 28.88
C ARG A 41 23.25 0.67 28.22
N VAL A 42 22.83 0.91 27.01
CA VAL A 42 21.99 -0.04 26.26
C VAL A 42 22.89 -1.16 25.73
N ASP A 43 23.12 -2.20 26.53
CA ASP A 43 23.99 -3.34 26.18
C ASP A 43 23.36 -4.72 26.51
N GLY A 44 22.14 -4.75 27.01
CA GLY A 44 21.40 -5.96 27.38
C GLY A 44 21.71 -6.46 28.79
N GLN A 45 22.42 -5.68 29.62
CA GLN A 45 22.73 -5.99 31.01
C GLN A 45 21.94 -5.08 31.95
N ILE A 46 21.54 -5.62 33.10
CA ILE A 46 20.77 -4.85 34.07
C ILE A 46 21.74 -4.20 35.08
N GLU A 47 22.03 -2.90 34.88
CA GLU A 47 22.84 -2.16 35.83
C GLU A 47 22.08 -1.88 37.14
N PRO A 48 22.80 -1.67 38.26
CA PRO A 48 22.17 -1.31 39.53
C PRO A 48 21.31 -0.06 39.49
N ALA A 49 21.58 0.86 38.55
CA ALA A 49 20.78 2.07 38.36
C ALA A 49 19.31 1.76 38.08
N TRP A 50 19.03 0.71 37.34
CA TRP A 50 17.64 0.29 37.05
C TRP A 50 16.82 -0.03 38.31
N LEU A 51 17.47 -0.45 39.40
CA LEU A 51 16.75 -0.85 40.61
C LEU A 51 16.08 0.32 41.33
N SER A 52 16.45 1.57 41.01
CA SER A 52 15.80 2.75 41.60
C SER A 52 14.40 3.03 40.99
N ALA A 53 14.15 2.60 39.77
CA ALA A 53 12.85 2.78 39.16
C ALA A 53 11.81 1.74 39.60
N PRO A 54 10.53 2.09 39.72
CA PRO A 54 9.48 1.15 40.08
C PRO A 54 9.42 -0.04 39.10
N LEU A 55 9.09 -1.22 39.58
CA LEU A 55 8.86 -2.40 38.77
C LEU A 55 7.37 -2.53 38.46
N ALA A 56 7.01 -2.59 37.20
CA ALA A 56 5.67 -2.95 36.73
C ALA A 56 5.67 -4.37 36.16
N SER A 57 4.76 -5.24 36.62
CA SER A 57 4.69 -6.66 36.26
C SER A 57 3.26 -7.19 36.09
N ASP A 58 2.28 -6.31 36.13
CA ASP A 58 0.84 -6.65 36.13
C ASP A 58 0.29 -6.77 34.71
N PHE A 59 0.98 -7.55 33.85
CA PHE A 59 0.52 -7.84 32.50
C PHE A 59 -0.69 -8.79 32.49
N VAL A 60 -1.44 -8.68 31.41
CA VAL A 60 -2.56 -9.59 31.08
C VAL A 60 -2.46 -10.05 29.64
N GLN A 61 -3.00 -11.23 29.37
CA GLN A 61 -3.09 -11.73 28.01
C GLN A 61 -4.12 -10.91 27.21
N GLN A 62 -3.79 -10.55 26.01
CA GLN A 62 -4.73 -10.16 24.98
C GLN A 62 -5.15 -11.39 24.17
N ARG A 63 -4.21 -12.31 23.93
CA ARG A 63 -4.38 -13.61 23.26
C ARG A 63 -3.55 -14.67 23.98
N PRO A 64 -3.95 -15.94 24.00
CA PRO A 64 -5.24 -16.47 23.48
C PRO A 64 -6.43 -16.18 24.38
N ASP A 65 -6.22 -15.92 25.67
CA ASP A 65 -7.28 -15.85 26.69
C ASP A 65 -7.34 -14.43 27.29
N GLU A 66 -8.16 -13.58 26.70
CA GLU A 66 -8.25 -12.16 27.03
C GLU A 66 -8.48 -11.91 28.53
N GLY A 67 -7.63 -11.06 29.12
CA GLY A 67 -7.71 -10.66 30.51
C GLY A 67 -7.17 -11.69 31.51
N GLN A 68 -6.73 -12.88 31.07
CA GLN A 68 -6.10 -13.86 31.94
C GLN A 68 -4.66 -13.50 32.26
N PRO A 69 -4.10 -14.00 33.38
CA PRO A 69 -2.68 -13.85 33.70
C PRO A 69 -1.78 -14.42 32.58
N PRO A 70 -0.60 -13.81 32.31
CA PRO A 70 0.35 -14.32 31.34
C PRO A 70 0.90 -15.69 31.76
N THR A 71 1.13 -16.58 30.78
CA THR A 71 1.77 -17.90 31.03
C THR A 71 3.26 -17.77 31.29
N GLN A 72 3.87 -16.68 30.83
CA GLN A 72 5.26 -16.33 31.05
C GLN A 72 5.30 -14.87 31.56
N PRO A 73 5.72 -14.61 32.81
CA PRO A 73 5.67 -13.28 33.39
C PRO A 73 6.51 -12.26 32.61
N THR A 74 6.06 -11.02 32.63
CA THR A 74 6.78 -9.89 32.04
C THR A 74 6.82 -8.75 33.05
N ALA A 75 7.94 -8.06 33.11
CA ALA A 75 8.10 -6.88 33.95
C ALA A 75 8.90 -5.81 33.22
N PHE A 76 8.68 -4.54 33.56
CA PHE A 76 9.45 -3.45 32.95
C PHE A 76 9.74 -2.33 33.95
N ARG A 77 10.72 -1.51 33.62
CA ARG A 77 11.09 -0.26 34.28
C ARG A 77 11.29 0.83 33.23
N VAL A 78 11.02 2.09 33.60
CA VAL A 78 11.21 3.26 32.72
C VAL A 78 12.02 4.30 33.45
N MET A 79 13.08 4.78 32.79
CA MET A 79 13.95 5.86 33.28
C MET A 79 14.19 6.84 32.12
N TYR A 80 14.68 8.04 32.44
CA TYR A 80 15.08 9.03 31.44
C TYR A 80 16.21 9.93 31.96
N ASP A 81 16.98 10.45 31.02
CA ASP A 81 17.95 11.48 31.24
C ASP A 81 17.65 12.72 30.38
N ASP A 82 18.60 13.58 30.12
CA ASP A 82 18.44 14.78 29.30
C ASP A 82 18.44 14.46 27.78
N ARG A 83 18.66 13.20 27.37
CA ARG A 83 18.82 12.82 25.97
C ARG A 83 17.83 11.74 25.53
N MET A 84 17.55 10.79 26.41
CA MET A 84 16.85 9.56 26.03
C MET A 84 15.81 9.14 27.07
N LEU A 85 14.79 8.47 26.58
CA LEU A 85 13.93 7.62 27.38
C LEU A 85 14.51 6.20 27.33
N TYR A 86 14.69 5.60 28.49
CA TYR A 86 15.17 4.22 28.64
C TYR A 86 14.04 3.34 29.13
N VAL A 87 13.87 2.17 28.50
CA VAL A 87 12.93 1.16 28.95
C VAL A 87 13.65 -0.17 29.07
N LEU A 88 13.60 -0.78 30.24
CA LEU A 88 14.07 -2.14 30.51
C LEU A 88 12.87 -3.05 30.54
N VAL A 89 12.84 -4.09 29.72
CA VAL A 89 11.83 -5.15 29.77
C VAL A 89 12.49 -6.46 30.12
N ARG A 90 12.02 -7.07 31.22
CA ARG A 90 12.36 -8.43 31.62
C ARG A 90 11.28 -9.38 31.20
N ALA A 91 11.55 -10.20 30.23
CA ALA A 91 10.66 -11.21 29.69
C ALA A 91 11.04 -12.59 30.25
N TYR A 92 10.43 -12.96 31.38
CA TYR A 92 10.67 -14.27 32.01
C TYR A 92 10.16 -15.39 31.13
N ASP A 93 10.87 -16.51 31.15
CA ASP A 93 10.48 -17.71 30.41
C ASP A 93 10.91 -18.97 31.19
N SER A 94 9.98 -19.87 31.41
CA SER A 94 10.24 -21.11 32.10
C SER A 94 11.00 -22.15 31.25
N GLU A 95 11.15 -21.88 29.96
CA GLU A 95 11.81 -22.72 28.98
C GLU A 95 12.68 -21.85 28.03
N PRO A 96 13.78 -21.23 28.52
CA PRO A 96 14.56 -20.27 27.74
C PRO A 96 15.10 -20.83 26.43
N ASP A 97 15.41 -22.11 26.39
CA ASP A 97 15.87 -22.82 25.16
C ASP A 97 14.83 -22.83 24.04
N LYS A 98 13.54 -22.54 24.36
CA LYS A 98 12.45 -22.50 23.41
C LYS A 98 12.09 -21.10 22.97
N ILE A 99 12.80 -20.09 23.43
CA ILE A 99 12.65 -18.71 22.96
C ILE A 99 12.92 -18.68 21.46
N MET A 100 11.99 -18.13 20.69
CA MET A 100 12.14 -18.02 19.25
C MET A 100 13.00 -16.80 18.89
N ALA A 101 14.31 -16.87 19.15
CA ALA A 101 15.31 -15.85 18.86
C ALA A 101 15.76 -15.95 17.39
N ARG A 102 14.91 -15.53 16.46
CA ARG A 102 15.23 -15.50 15.04
C ARG A 102 15.74 -14.11 14.64
N LEU A 103 16.80 -14.09 13.86
CA LEU A 103 17.30 -12.86 13.27
C LEU A 103 16.41 -12.47 12.09
N ALA A 104 16.11 -11.20 12.02
CA ALA A 104 15.39 -10.61 10.91
C ALA A 104 16.02 -9.26 10.59
N ARG A 105 15.82 -8.79 9.37
CA ARG A 105 16.10 -7.39 9.02
C ARG A 105 15.19 -6.47 9.82
N ARG A 106 15.66 -5.25 10.08
CA ARG A 106 14.82 -4.18 10.63
C ARG A 106 13.50 -4.11 9.87
N ASP A 107 12.42 -3.93 10.58
CA ASP A 107 11.02 -3.79 10.10
C ASP A 107 10.44 -5.02 9.39
N ASN A 108 11.10 -6.16 9.50
CA ASN A 108 10.53 -7.41 9.03
C ASN A 108 9.65 -8.05 10.11
N THR A 109 8.35 -7.79 10.05
CA THR A 109 7.34 -8.34 10.97
C THR A 109 6.79 -9.70 10.50
N GLU A 110 7.21 -10.20 9.35
CA GLU A 110 6.72 -11.48 8.81
C GLU A 110 7.43 -12.69 9.42
N VAL A 111 8.62 -12.48 10.01
CA VAL A 111 9.37 -13.54 10.69
C VAL A 111 8.74 -13.82 12.06
N PRO A 112 8.29 -15.06 12.33
CA PRO A 112 7.75 -15.40 13.64
C PRO A 112 8.87 -15.51 14.68
N TYR A 113 8.93 -14.56 15.60
CA TYR A 113 9.91 -14.50 16.69
C TYR A 113 9.28 -13.99 17.99
N ASP A 114 9.91 -14.27 19.11
CA ASP A 114 9.57 -13.65 20.38
C ASP A 114 10.02 -12.19 20.36
N PHE A 115 9.12 -11.27 20.72
CA PHE A 115 9.45 -9.84 20.75
C PHE A 115 8.75 -9.10 21.89
N VAL A 116 9.30 -7.95 22.23
CA VAL A 116 8.67 -6.94 23.07
C VAL A 116 8.57 -5.62 22.32
N ALA A 117 7.54 -4.86 22.61
CA ALA A 117 7.35 -3.53 22.03
C ALA A 117 6.95 -2.54 23.11
N VAL A 118 7.46 -1.32 22.95
CA VAL A 118 7.12 -0.14 23.75
C VAL A 118 6.36 0.82 22.85
N ALA A 119 5.13 1.15 23.23
CA ALA A 119 4.27 2.04 22.50
C ALA A 119 4.04 3.33 23.29
N ILE A 120 4.27 4.48 22.66
CA ILE A 120 4.31 5.81 23.27
C ILE A 120 3.40 6.78 22.53
N ASP A 121 2.33 7.22 23.15
CA ASP A 121 1.54 8.38 22.72
C ASP A 121 2.07 9.62 23.45
N SER A 122 3.07 10.24 22.87
CA SER A 122 3.79 11.37 23.48
C SER A 122 3.04 12.69 23.45
N TYR A 123 1.96 12.80 22.68
CA TYR A 123 1.02 13.92 22.74
C TYR A 123 -0.14 13.71 23.71
N PHE A 124 -0.31 12.49 24.18
CA PHE A 124 -1.47 12.06 24.97
C PHE A 124 -2.80 12.37 24.28
N ASP A 125 -2.82 12.17 22.98
CA ASP A 125 -3.95 12.50 22.11
C ASP A 125 -4.91 11.32 21.90
N ARG A 126 -4.52 10.12 22.39
CA ARG A 126 -5.29 8.88 22.26
C ARG A 126 -5.55 8.44 20.82
N ASN A 127 -4.73 8.91 19.91
CA ASN A 127 -4.92 8.73 18.48
C ASN A 127 -3.64 8.39 17.71
N THR A 128 -2.48 8.90 18.17
CA THR A 128 -1.19 8.63 17.54
C THR A 128 -0.22 8.01 18.54
N ALA A 129 0.67 7.13 18.05
CA ALA A 129 1.71 6.54 18.88
C ALA A 129 2.96 6.22 18.06
N PHE A 130 4.12 6.23 18.73
CA PHE A 130 5.37 5.67 18.26
C PHE A 130 5.57 4.31 18.92
N VAL A 131 5.85 3.29 18.13
CA VAL A 131 6.09 1.94 18.61
C VAL A 131 7.52 1.55 18.31
N PHE A 132 8.22 1.09 19.32
CA PHE A 132 9.59 0.57 19.23
C PHE A 132 9.57 -0.88 19.67
N GLY A 133 9.87 -1.78 18.77
CA GLY A 133 9.87 -3.22 19.01
C GLY A 133 11.26 -3.81 18.83
N VAL A 134 11.60 -4.82 19.65
CA VAL A 134 12.82 -5.60 19.47
C VAL A 134 12.55 -7.08 19.68
N SER A 135 13.07 -7.92 18.78
CA SER A 135 13.01 -9.37 18.93
C SER A 135 14.05 -9.85 19.95
N ALA A 136 13.86 -11.06 20.49
CA ALA A 136 14.83 -11.67 21.40
C ALA A 136 16.24 -11.83 20.77
N ALA A 137 16.38 -11.73 19.45
CA ALA A 137 17.63 -11.74 18.69
C ALA A 137 18.15 -10.34 18.33
N GLY A 138 17.49 -9.25 18.78
CA GLY A 138 17.94 -7.88 18.56
C GLY A 138 17.43 -7.23 17.26
N ALA A 139 16.59 -7.88 16.48
CA ALA A 139 15.97 -7.26 15.30
C ALA A 139 14.99 -6.16 15.74
N LYS A 140 15.18 -4.95 15.21
CA LYS A 140 14.39 -3.76 15.56
C LYS A 140 13.20 -3.59 14.61
N VAL A 141 12.11 -3.08 15.16
CA VAL A 141 10.91 -2.65 14.41
C VAL A 141 10.48 -1.30 14.96
N ASP A 142 10.21 -0.34 14.10
CA ASP A 142 9.62 0.93 14.49
C ASP A 142 8.40 1.25 13.61
N ILE A 143 7.34 1.70 14.26
CA ILE A 143 6.06 1.97 13.61
C ILE A 143 5.51 3.31 14.13
N HIS A 144 5.02 4.14 13.24
CA HIS A 144 4.18 5.27 13.61
C HIS A 144 2.71 4.91 13.42
N MET A 145 1.94 4.94 14.50
CA MET A 145 0.50 4.68 14.48
C MET A 145 -0.29 5.98 14.40
N SER A 146 -1.36 5.98 13.62
CA SER A 146 -2.33 7.07 13.53
C SER A 146 -3.77 6.55 13.48
N GLN A 147 -4.75 7.44 13.58
CA GLN A 147 -6.19 7.09 13.59
C GLN A 147 -6.55 6.05 14.65
N ASN A 148 -6.03 6.21 15.86
CA ASN A 148 -6.21 5.28 16.98
C ASN A 148 -5.68 3.86 16.69
N GLY A 149 -4.59 3.75 15.94
CA GLY A 149 -3.98 2.48 15.55
C GLY A 149 -4.60 1.78 14.34
N GLN A 150 -5.52 2.43 13.64
CA GLN A 150 -6.10 1.88 12.39
C GLN A 150 -5.16 2.05 11.19
N LYS A 151 -4.18 2.94 11.29
CA LYS A 151 -3.12 3.15 10.29
C LYS A 151 -1.77 2.99 10.95
N GLU A 152 -0.95 2.16 10.34
CA GLU A 152 0.41 1.87 10.75
C GLU A 152 1.37 2.25 9.62
N ASP A 153 2.33 3.11 9.92
CA ASP A 153 3.41 3.48 9.02
C ASP A 153 4.69 2.79 9.49
N ILE A 154 5.00 1.64 8.88
CA ILE A 154 6.21 0.87 9.12
C ILE A 154 7.41 1.43 8.34
N GLY A 155 7.18 2.38 7.43
CA GLY A 155 8.23 3.10 6.72
C GLY A 155 8.83 4.26 7.51
N TRP A 156 8.31 4.51 8.72
CA TRP A 156 8.90 5.47 9.65
C TRP A 156 10.16 4.88 10.27
N ASP A 157 11.30 5.43 9.93
CA ASP A 157 12.63 4.95 10.32
C ASP A 157 13.22 5.88 11.39
N ALA A 158 13.24 5.45 12.65
CA ALA A 158 13.84 6.18 13.77
C ALA A 158 15.28 5.75 14.02
N VAL A 159 16.13 6.65 14.50
CA VAL A 159 17.47 6.30 14.99
C VAL A 159 17.42 6.10 16.50
N TRP A 160 17.33 4.85 16.93
CA TRP A 160 17.23 4.46 18.34
C TRP A 160 18.09 3.23 18.65
N TYR A 161 18.27 2.96 19.93
CA TYR A 161 19.17 1.92 20.41
C TYR A 161 18.36 0.80 21.09
N ALA A 162 18.77 -0.43 20.88
CA ALA A 162 18.26 -1.58 21.60
C ALA A 162 19.35 -2.62 21.76
N ALA A 163 19.31 -3.33 22.88
CA ALA A 163 20.14 -4.49 23.13
C ALA A 163 19.32 -5.57 23.82
N THR A 164 19.62 -6.83 23.51
CA THR A 164 18.92 -7.99 24.08
C THR A 164 19.93 -9.03 24.55
N ALA A 165 19.60 -9.71 25.66
CA ALA A 165 20.35 -10.82 26.15
C ALA A 165 19.43 -11.93 26.65
N ILE A 166 19.76 -13.19 26.35
CA ILE A 166 19.01 -14.37 26.82
C ILE A 166 19.82 -14.99 27.96
N ASP A 167 19.15 -15.37 29.04
CA ASP A 167 19.71 -16.05 30.21
C ASP A 167 18.84 -17.26 30.65
N ASP A 168 19.21 -17.91 31.74
CA ASP A 168 18.53 -19.11 32.25
C ASP A 168 17.09 -18.89 32.74
N SER A 169 16.63 -17.66 32.84
CA SER A 169 15.29 -17.30 33.35
C SER A 169 14.44 -16.52 32.32
N GLY A 170 14.95 -16.35 31.08
CA GLY A 170 14.24 -15.68 29.99
C GLY A 170 15.15 -14.77 29.18
N TRP A 171 14.73 -13.55 28.93
CA TRP A 171 15.54 -12.56 28.21
C TRP A 171 15.27 -11.14 28.66
N VAL A 172 16.21 -10.27 28.38
CA VAL A 172 16.18 -8.85 28.67
C VAL A 172 16.14 -8.10 27.37
N ALA A 173 15.39 -7.02 27.33
CA ALA A 173 15.45 -6.02 26.28
C ALA A 173 15.63 -4.63 26.89
N GLU A 174 16.63 -3.93 26.44
CA GLU A 174 16.88 -2.53 26.77
C GLU A 174 16.59 -1.66 25.56
N PHE A 175 15.86 -0.58 25.78
CA PHE A 175 15.54 0.43 24.79
C PHE A 175 16.19 1.76 25.21
N GLY A 176 16.89 2.41 24.29
CA GLY A 176 17.35 3.78 24.40
C GLY A 176 16.72 4.60 23.29
N ILE A 177 15.69 5.37 23.59
CA ILE A 177 14.90 6.14 22.64
C ILE A 177 15.27 7.61 22.77
N PRO A 178 16.04 8.19 21.81
CA PRO A 178 16.38 9.60 21.86
C PRO A 178 15.12 10.46 21.75
N PHE A 179 15.05 11.52 22.57
CA PHE A 179 13.93 12.45 22.50
C PHE A 179 13.82 13.15 21.13
N SER A 180 14.91 13.22 20.36
CA SER A 180 14.92 13.70 18.99
C SER A 180 14.06 12.89 18.05
N GLN A 181 13.79 11.61 18.35
CA GLN A 181 12.95 10.71 17.55
C GLN A 181 11.48 10.77 17.96
N LEU A 182 11.18 11.36 19.10
CA LEU A 182 9.81 11.56 19.60
C LEU A 182 9.34 12.99 19.35
N ARG A 183 8.06 13.14 19.19
CA ARG A 183 7.40 14.44 19.06
C ARG A 183 6.43 14.62 20.21
N TYR A 184 6.61 15.65 21.02
CA TYR A 184 5.84 15.84 22.24
C TYR A 184 5.58 17.35 22.50
N SER A 185 4.67 17.61 23.42
CA SER A 185 4.31 18.98 23.81
C SER A 185 5.47 19.69 24.52
N SER A 186 5.45 21.02 24.51
CA SER A 186 6.47 21.84 25.20
C SER A 186 6.15 22.11 26.68
N HIS A 187 5.21 21.40 27.27
CA HIS A 187 4.88 21.56 28.71
C HIS A 187 6.03 21.07 29.57
N ARG A 188 6.22 21.74 30.73
CA ARG A 188 7.29 21.37 31.67
C ARG A 188 7.13 19.96 32.19
N THR A 189 5.93 19.59 32.62
CA THR A 189 5.57 18.25 33.07
C THR A 189 4.76 17.57 31.97
N GLN A 190 5.18 16.36 31.60
CA GLN A 190 4.57 15.58 30.53
C GLN A 190 3.76 14.41 31.14
N THR A 191 2.64 14.11 30.52
CA THR A 191 1.92 12.84 30.67
C THR A 191 1.78 12.24 29.28
N TRP A 192 2.28 11.01 29.10
CA TRP A 192 2.20 10.32 27.81
C TRP A 192 1.27 9.10 27.91
N GLY A 193 0.66 8.72 26.81
CA GLY A 193 0.10 7.38 26.70
C GLY A 193 1.21 6.36 26.55
N PHE A 194 1.08 5.21 27.24
CA PHE A 194 2.15 4.24 27.29
C PHE A 194 1.62 2.82 27.37
N ASN A 195 2.23 1.92 26.63
CA ASN A 195 1.98 0.49 26.77
C ASN A 195 3.24 -0.31 26.50
N VAL A 196 3.34 -1.48 27.12
CA VAL A 196 4.37 -2.47 26.82
C VAL A 196 3.64 -3.75 26.41
N LEU A 197 4.09 -4.30 25.29
CA LEU A 197 3.55 -5.52 24.70
C LEU A 197 4.63 -6.58 24.64
N ARG A 198 4.26 -7.83 24.83
CA ARG A 198 5.13 -8.99 24.60
C ARG A 198 4.40 -10.04 23.78
N ASN A 199 5.09 -10.61 22.80
CA ASN A 199 4.65 -11.79 22.10
C ASN A 199 5.51 -13.00 22.47
N VAL A 200 4.89 -14.06 23.00
CA VAL A 200 5.49 -15.38 23.21
C VAL A 200 5.06 -16.24 22.03
N GLN A 201 5.85 -16.21 20.97
CA GLN A 201 5.47 -16.73 19.65
C GLN A 201 5.11 -18.22 19.67
N ARG A 202 5.87 -19.05 20.38
CA ARG A 202 5.58 -20.49 20.45
C ARG A 202 4.22 -20.82 21.06
N ARG A 203 3.69 -19.91 21.91
CA ARG A 203 2.38 -20.04 22.56
C ARG A 203 1.28 -19.27 21.82
N ASN A 204 1.66 -18.45 20.83
CA ASN A 204 0.79 -17.44 20.20
C ASN A 204 0.08 -16.58 21.26
N GLU A 205 0.82 -16.23 22.29
CA GLU A 205 0.39 -15.44 23.43
C GLU A 205 0.89 -14.01 23.26
N GLU A 206 -0.03 -13.09 23.31
CA GLU A 206 0.24 -11.66 23.33
C GLU A 206 -0.19 -11.09 24.68
N GLN A 207 0.74 -10.42 25.32
CA GLN A 207 0.58 -9.83 26.63
C GLN A 207 0.65 -8.31 26.51
N HIS A 208 -0.25 -7.65 27.24
CA HIS A 208 -0.28 -6.20 27.32
C HIS A 208 -0.19 -5.75 28.77
N TRP A 209 0.59 -4.70 29.04
CA TRP A 209 0.56 -4.05 30.33
C TRP A 209 -0.79 -3.34 30.54
N SER A 210 -1.24 -2.55 29.57
CA SER A 210 -2.61 -2.01 29.51
C SER A 210 -3.40 -2.74 28.44
N LEU A 211 -4.43 -3.49 28.85
CA LEU A 211 -5.19 -4.35 27.93
C LEU A 211 -5.87 -3.57 26.82
N ILE A 212 -5.61 -3.98 25.59
CA ILE A 212 -6.38 -3.56 24.42
C ILE A 212 -7.38 -4.69 24.11
N PRO A 213 -8.70 -4.47 24.27
CA PRO A 213 -9.68 -5.52 24.03
C PRO A 213 -9.69 -6.00 22.57
N ARG A 214 -9.83 -7.30 22.36
CA ARG A 214 -9.82 -7.90 20.99
C ARG A 214 -10.96 -7.43 20.09
N ASN A 215 -12.05 -6.99 20.68
CA ASN A 215 -13.22 -6.51 19.97
C ASN A 215 -13.27 -4.98 19.86
N ALA A 216 -12.24 -4.27 20.37
CA ALA A 216 -12.14 -2.83 20.30
C ALA A 216 -11.92 -2.35 18.85
N ASN A 217 -12.39 -1.16 18.56
CA ASN A 217 -12.12 -0.45 17.29
C ASN A 217 -11.06 0.64 17.50
N GLY A 218 -9.95 0.30 18.13
CA GLY A 218 -8.85 1.22 18.40
C GLY A 218 -7.80 0.57 19.29
N VAL A 219 -6.63 1.19 19.35
CA VAL A 219 -5.43 0.70 20.04
C VAL A 219 -4.93 1.74 21.04
N VAL A 220 -4.61 2.94 20.55
CA VAL A 220 -3.92 3.99 21.31
C VAL A 220 -4.79 4.54 22.45
N SER A 221 -6.10 4.57 22.28
CA SER A 221 -7.05 5.00 23.30
C SER A 221 -7.05 4.14 24.57
N TYR A 222 -6.53 2.91 24.48
CA TYR A 222 -6.43 1.96 25.60
C TYR A 222 -5.08 1.99 26.33
N PHE A 223 -4.13 2.83 25.91
CA PHE A 223 -2.83 2.93 26.57
C PHE A 223 -2.98 3.44 27.99
N GLY A 224 -2.15 2.95 28.88
CA GLY A 224 -1.96 3.49 30.24
C GLY A 224 -1.34 4.89 30.19
N ARG A 225 -0.84 5.35 31.32
CA ARG A 225 -0.19 6.66 31.46
C ARG A 225 1.25 6.47 31.88
N LEU A 226 2.15 7.22 31.26
CA LEU A 226 3.52 7.44 31.71
C LEU A 226 3.61 8.86 32.26
N GLU A 227 3.93 8.96 33.53
CA GLU A 227 4.03 10.20 34.29
C GLU A 227 5.46 10.37 34.83
N GLY A 228 5.76 11.51 35.43
CA GLY A 228 7.08 11.80 36.02
C GLY A 228 8.12 12.32 35.05
N LEU A 229 7.76 12.57 33.80
CA LEU A 229 8.64 13.18 32.82
C LEU A 229 8.61 14.71 32.99
N GLU A 230 9.73 15.30 33.35
CA GLU A 230 9.83 16.74 33.63
C GLU A 230 11.02 17.35 32.89
N ASP A 231 10.87 18.62 32.48
CA ASP A 231 11.90 19.43 31.85
C ASP A 231 12.62 18.73 30.69
N LEU A 232 11.83 18.08 29.80
CA LEU A 232 12.38 17.39 28.62
C LEU A 232 13.02 18.40 27.64
N PRO A 233 14.11 18.03 26.96
CA PRO A 233 14.82 18.92 26.06
C PRO A 233 13.95 19.37 24.90
N ARG A 234 14.13 20.61 24.45
CA ARG A 234 13.51 21.03 23.18
C ARG A 234 14.29 20.42 22.03
N VAL A 235 13.63 19.57 21.29
CA VAL A 235 14.22 18.97 20.11
C VAL A 235 14.52 20.06 19.07
N ARG A 236 15.79 20.30 18.82
CA ARG A 236 16.31 21.05 17.69
C ARG A 236 17.44 20.21 17.14
N GLY A 237 17.34 19.78 15.93
CA GLY A 237 18.37 18.97 15.32
C GLY A 237 18.26 19.02 13.82
N LEU A 238 19.42 19.10 13.19
CA LEU A 238 19.59 18.90 11.78
C LEU A 238 20.23 17.53 11.58
N GLU A 239 19.52 16.65 10.92
CA GLU A 239 20.03 15.38 10.42
C GLU A 239 20.34 15.53 8.95
N VAL A 240 21.47 15.06 8.50
CA VAL A 240 21.91 15.16 7.11
C VAL A 240 22.45 13.82 6.67
N LEU A 241 21.97 13.33 5.54
CA LEU A 241 22.31 12.05 4.96
C LEU A 241 22.81 12.22 3.52
N PRO A 242 24.06 12.67 3.31
CA PRO A 242 24.65 12.63 1.97
C PRO A 242 24.87 11.19 1.53
N TYR A 243 24.74 10.95 0.24
CA TYR A 243 25.05 9.66 -0.35
C TYR A 243 25.67 9.77 -1.74
N VAL A 244 26.43 8.74 -2.05
CA VAL A 244 27.06 8.53 -3.36
C VAL A 244 26.56 7.21 -3.91
N ARG A 245 26.12 7.24 -5.17
CA ARG A 245 25.79 6.04 -5.93
C ARG A 245 26.71 5.91 -7.11
N SER A 246 27.22 4.72 -7.32
CA SER A 246 27.92 4.30 -8.53
C SER A 246 27.25 3.05 -9.08
N SER A 247 27.02 2.98 -10.38
CA SER A 247 26.50 1.76 -10.98
C SER A 247 27.20 1.46 -12.31
N ARG A 248 27.28 0.16 -12.60
CA ARG A 248 27.77 -0.36 -13.88
C ARG A 248 26.70 -1.24 -14.50
N THR A 249 26.25 -0.84 -15.67
CA THR A 249 25.26 -1.57 -16.46
C THR A 249 25.96 -2.39 -17.53
N PHE A 250 25.60 -3.67 -17.64
CA PHE A 250 26.00 -4.60 -18.67
C PHE A 250 24.75 -4.90 -19.52
N PRO A 251 24.51 -4.11 -20.58
CA PRO A 251 23.37 -4.34 -21.43
C PRO A 251 23.58 -5.59 -22.29
N TYR A 252 22.49 -6.26 -22.62
CA TYR A 252 22.51 -7.26 -23.69
C TYR A 252 23.00 -6.58 -24.98
N ARG A 253 23.99 -7.18 -25.62
CA ARG A 253 24.55 -6.65 -26.84
C ARG A 253 23.63 -6.87 -28.03
N GLU A 254 23.25 -5.81 -28.68
CA GLU A 254 22.41 -5.80 -29.88
C GLU A 254 23.23 -5.25 -31.05
N ALA A 255 23.32 -6.03 -32.14
CA ALA A 255 24.10 -5.63 -33.30
C ALA A 255 23.58 -4.32 -33.90
N GLY A 256 24.48 -3.33 -34.11
CA GLY A 256 24.10 -2.02 -34.64
C GLY A 256 23.52 -1.04 -33.63
N ASN A 257 23.10 -1.47 -32.44
CA ASN A 257 22.55 -0.59 -31.44
C ASN A 257 23.66 0.11 -30.63
N PRO A 258 23.84 1.45 -30.78
CA PRO A 258 24.90 2.18 -30.12
C PRO A 258 24.72 2.27 -28.60
N PHE A 259 23.49 2.12 -28.10
CA PHE A 259 23.17 2.14 -26.66
C PHE A 259 23.43 0.81 -25.98
N ARG A 260 23.58 -0.27 -26.75
CA ARG A 260 23.78 -1.65 -26.28
C ARG A 260 25.10 -2.26 -26.81
N SER A 261 26.09 -1.43 -27.13
CA SER A 261 27.39 -1.86 -27.67
C SER A 261 28.35 -2.41 -26.61
N GLY A 262 28.14 -2.07 -25.33
CA GLY A 262 28.99 -2.55 -24.23
C GLY A 262 28.64 -1.94 -22.89
N PRO A 263 29.36 -2.35 -21.83
CA PRO A 263 29.11 -1.86 -20.47
C PRO A 263 29.36 -0.36 -20.35
N TYR A 264 28.53 0.31 -19.53
CA TYR A 264 28.70 1.72 -19.19
C TYR A 264 28.53 1.96 -17.69
N ASN A 265 29.14 3.04 -17.19
CA ASN A 265 29.08 3.46 -15.81
C ASN A 265 28.15 4.66 -15.68
N SER A 266 27.44 4.75 -14.55
CA SER A 266 26.73 5.94 -14.14
C SER A 266 26.98 6.22 -12.66
N GLY A 267 26.88 7.49 -12.25
CA GLY A 267 27.03 7.91 -10.88
C GLY A 267 26.03 8.99 -10.54
N ALA A 268 25.66 9.06 -9.27
CA ALA A 268 24.83 10.12 -8.74
C ALA A 268 25.29 10.51 -7.34
N LEU A 269 25.11 11.78 -7.04
CA LEU A 269 25.25 12.35 -5.71
C LEU A 269 23.89 12.84 -5.27
N GLY A 270 23.53 12.57 -4.03
CA GLY A 270 22.28 13.06 -3.46
C GLY A 270 22.43 13.40 -1.99
N LEU A 271 21.45 14.09 -1.48
CA LEU A 271 21.43 14.57 -0.12
C LEU A 271 20.01 14.52 0.42
N ASP A 272 19.82 13.80 1.50
CA ASP A 272 18.62 13.91 2.30
C ASP A 272 18.95 14.71 3.56
N ALA A 273 18.04 15.58 3.99
CA ALA A 273 18.18 16.36 5.20
C ALA A 273 16.85 16.42 5.94
N ARG A 274 16.91 16.36 7.26
CA ARG A 274 15.75 16.50 8.15
C ARG A 274 16.05 17.55 9.19
N TYR A 275 15.20 18.55 9.24
CA TYR A 275 15.28 19.62 10.23
C TYR A 275 14.05 19.61 11.14
N ALA A 276 14.29 19.42 12.43
CA ALA A 276 13.23 19.48 13.44
C ALA A 276 12.86 20.93 13.74
N ILE A 277 11.63 21.33 13.36
CA ILE A 277 11.08 22.65 13.68
C ILE A 277 10.34 22.57 15.02
N GLY A 278 11.11 22.75 16.10
CA GLY A 278 10.64 22.46 17.45
C GLY A 278 10.37 20.98 17.63
N SER A 279 9.56 20.62 18.63
CA SER A 279 9.20 19.21 18.92
C SER A 279 8.03 18.67 18.07
N ASN A 280 7.48 19.45 17.14
CA ASN A 280 6.17 19.16 16.55
C ASN A 280 6.17 18.98 15.04
N LEU A 281 7.05 19.68 14.34
CA LEU A 281 7.12 19.66 12.88
C LEU A 281 8.52 19.24 12.43
N SER A 282 8.61 18.59 11.27
CA SER A 282 9.88 18.33 10.60
C SER A 282 9.80 18.79 9.15
N LEU A 283 10.88 19.37 8.69
CA LEU A 283 11.14 19.64 7.29
C LEU A 283 12.10 18.58 6.77
N ASN A 284 11.66 17.75 5.85
CA ASN A 284 12.48 16.78 5.14
C ASN A 284 12.77 17.31 3.75
N LEU A 285 14.02 17.30 3.35
CA LEU A 285 14.51 17.70 2.03
C LEU A 285 15.21 16.53 1.37
N ALA A 286 14.96 16.33 0.08
CA ALA A 286 15.68 15.36 -0.73
C ALA A 286 16.17 16.07 -2.01
N LEU A 287 17.48 16.12 -2.20
CA LEU A 287 18.13 16.69 -3.38
C LEU A 287 18.68 15.55 -4.24
N HIS A 288 18.27 15.47 -5.48
CA HIS A 288 18.60 14.37 -6.41
C HIS A 288 18.38 12.99 -5.78
N PRO A 289 17.16 12.69 -5.25
CA PRO A 289 16.92 11.42 -4.60
C PRO A 289 17.14 10.25 -5.57
N ASP A 290 17.80 9.22 -5.06
CA ASP A 290 18.05 7.98 -5.78
C ASP A 290 17.47 6.79 -5.04
N PHE A 291 16.72 5.95 -5.75
CA PHE A 291 15.99 4.80 -5.22
C PHE A 291 16.44 3.47 -5.84
N GLY A 292 17.69 3.41 -6.29
CA GLY A 292 18.22 2.24 -6.98
C GLY A 292 18.34 0.97 -6.13
N GLU A 293 18.26 1.10 -4.79
CA GLU A 293 18.19 -0.02 -3.84
C GLU A 293 16.79 -0.58 -3.63
N VAL A 294 15.77 0.14 -4.07
CA VAL A 294 14.37 -0.25 -3.87
C VAL A 294 14.00 -1.43 -4.76
N GLU A 295 13.29 -2.41 -4.20
CA GLU A 295 12.80 -3.56 -4.94
C GLU A 295 11.89 -3.13 -6.11
N ALA A 296 12.10 -3.72 -7.28
CA ALA A 296 11.27 -3.49 -8.46
C ALA A 296 9.80 -3.89 -8.20
N ASP A 297 8.89 -3.26 -8.95
CA ASP A 297 7.49 -3.66 -8.93
C ASP A 297 7.32 -5.04 -9.60
N PRO A 298 6.30 -5.82 -9.21
CA PRO A 298 6.05 -7.13 -9.80
C PRO A 298 5.84 -7.05 -11.32
N SER A 299 6.24 -8.10 -12.02
CA SER A 299 5.96 -8.24 -13.45
C SER A 299 4.49 -8.44 -13.71
N GLU A 300 3.96 -7.77 -14.72
CA GLU A 300 2.59 -7.94 -15.18
C GLU A 300 2.48 -7.77 -16.69
N PHE A 301 1.41 -8.32 -17.26
CA PHE A 301 1.01 -8.08 -18.64
C PHE A 301 -0.44 -7.64 -18.67
N ASN A 302 -0.63 -6.31 -18.68
CA ASN A 302 -1.93 -5.68 -18.53
C ASN A 302 -2.64 -5.54 -19.89
N LEU A 303 -3.74 -6.26 -20.07
CA LEU A 303 -4.62 -6.20 -21.24
C LEU A 303 -5.86 -5.32 -21.02
N THR A 304 -6.04 -4.80 -19.81
CA THR A 304 -7.18 -3.95 -19.48
C THR A 304 -7.00 -2.54 -20.02
N ALA A 305 -8.04 -1.74 -19.97
CA ALA A 305 -7.97 -0.32 -20.31
C ALA A 305 -7.39 0.55 -19.17
N TYR A 306 -7.11 -0.03 -18.02
CA TYR A 306 -6.81 0.69 -16.78
C TYR A 306 -5.35 0.56 -16.38
N GLU A 307 -4.83 1.62 -15.75
CA GLU A 307 -3.52 1.63 -15.12
C GLU A 307 -3.52 0.76 -13.86
N THR A 308 -2.43 0.02 -13.64
CA THR A 308 -2.22 -0.75 -12.42
C THR A 308 -1.69 0.15 -11.30
N TYR A 309 -2.26 -0.01 -10.11
CA TYR A 309 -1.81 0.69 -8.92
C TYR A 309 -0.66 -0.06 -8.25
N PHE A 310 0.48 0.62 -8.06
CA PHE A 310 1.61 0.12 -7.30
C PHE A 310 1.79 0.89 -5.99
N ARG A 311 2.00 0.18 -4.90
CA ARG A 311 2.29 0.81 -3.61
C ARG A 311 3.60 1.59 -3.66
N GLU A 312 3.69 2.68 -2.90
CA GLU A 312 4.92 3.42 -2.73
C GLU A 312 5.96 2.56 -1.99
N LYS A 313 7.21 2.66 -2.39
CA LYS A 313 8.35 1.96 -1.79
C LYS A 313 9.53 2.89 -1.49
N ARG A 314 9.49 4.14 -1.96
CA ARG A 314 10.57 5.12 -1.82
C ARG A 314 10.50 5.76 -0.42
N PRO A 315 11.57 5.66 0.40
CA PRO A 315 11.54 6.05 1.82
C PRO A 315 11.09 7.49 2.06
N PHE A 316 11.55 8.46 1.26
CA PHE A 316 11.15 9.86 1.39
C PHE A 316 9.62 10.06 1.33
N PHE A 317 8.91 9.30 0.50
CA PHE A 317 7.47 9.42 0.33
C PHE A 317 6.68 8.54 1.30
N LEU A 318 7.29 7.53 1.91
CA LEU A 318 6.64 6.68 2.91
C LEU A 318 6.53 7.40 4.25
N GLU A 319 7.59 8.06 4.71
CA GLU A 319 7.58 8.74 6.01
C GLU A 319 6.49 9.81 6.07
N GLY A 320 5.55 9.67 7.01
CA GLY A 320 4.44 10.60 7.22
C GLY A 320 3.40 10.61 6.10
N ALA A 321 3.34 9.56 5.27
CA ALA A 321 2.38 9.42 4.18
C ALA A 321 0.91 9.47 4.66
N ASP A 322 0.65 9.03 5.89
CA ASP A 322 -0.66 9.07 6.53
C ASP A 322 -1.25 10.48 6.67
N ILE A 323 -0.39 11.49 6.85
CA ILE A 323 -0.82 12.90 6.91
C ILE A 323 -1.45 13.32 5.58
N PHE A 324 -0.86 12.91 4.45
CA PHE A 324 -1.33 13.27 3.10
C PHE A 324 -2.47 12.40 2.59
N HIS A 325 -2.83 11.37 3.34
CA HIS A 325 -3.88 10.45 2.92
C HIS A 325 -5.24 11.13 2.83
N TYR A 326 -5.88 11.06 1.66
CA TYR A 326 -7.23 11.49 1.38
C TYR A 326 -7.91 10.45 0.48
N SER A 327 -8.79 9.64 1.03
CA SER A 327 -9.41 8.53 0.33
C SER A 327 -10.80 8.87 -0.19
N LEU A 328 -11.00 8.65 -1.47
CA LEU A 328 -12.31 8.59 -2.12
C LEU A 328 -12.78 7.14 -2.28
N GLY A 329 -11.94 6.19 -1.95
CA GLY A 329 -12.19 4.77 -2.11
C GLY A 329 -12.96 4.14 -0.95
N VAL A 330 -13.48 2.94 -1.21
CA VAL A 330 -14.17 2.09 -0.25
C VAL A 330 -13.83 0.62 -0.50
N GLY A 331 -14.00 -0.20 0.57
CA GLY A 331 -13.72 -1.64 0.49
C GLY A 331 -12.23 -1.96 0.39
N ASP A 332 -11.92 -3.13 -0.12
CA ASP A 332 -10.58 -3.70 -0.30
C ASP A 332 -10.21 -3.95 -1.78
N GLY A 333 -11.16 -3.71 -2.69
CA GLY A 333 -10.98 -3.84 -4.13
C GLY A 333 -10.28 -2.65 -4.79
N ASN A 334 -10.36 -2.59 -6.11
CA ASN A 334 -9.70 -1.56 -6.94
C ASN A 334 -10.09 -0.12 -6.56
N MET A 335 -11.33 0.11 -6.10
CA MET A 335 -11.79 1.42 -5.66
C MET A 335 -11.15 1.89 -4.35
N SER A 336 -10.56 1.01 -3.56
CA SER A 336 -9.91 1.35 -2.28
C SER A 336 -8.68 2.25 -2.45
N GLN A 337 -8.05 2.21 -3.62
CA GLN A 337 -6.81 2.92 -3.94
C GLN A 337 -7.04 4.34 -4.45
N GLU A 338 -8.30 4.72 -4.74
CA GLU A 338 -8.60 6.01 -5.34
C GLU A 338 -8.46 7.17 -4.33
N GLY A 339 -7.82 8.24 -4.77
CA GLY A 339 -7.54 9.41 -3.95
C GLY A 339 -6.97 10.58 -4.72
N LEU A 340 -6.78 11.69 -4.02
CA LEU A 340 -6.30 12.95 -4.61
C LEU A 340 -4.78 13.02 -4.71
N PHE A 341 -4.06 12.17 -3.97
CA PHE A 341 -2.60 12.16 -3.98
C PHE A 341 -2.06 10.73 -4.06
N TYR A 342 -1.23 10.51 -5.05
CA TYR A 342 -0.51 9.26 -5.31
C TYR A 342 0.95 9.59 -5.62
N THR A 343 1.83 9.31 -4.69
CA THR A 343 3.25 9.71 -4.72
C THR A 343 4.02 9.25 -5.94
N ARG A 344 3.60 8.12 -6.55
CA ARG A 344 4.20 7.56 -7.77
C ARG A 344 4.03 8.46 -9.02
N ARG A 345 3.18 9.51 -8.93
CA ARG A 345 3.08 10.53 -9.98
C ARG A 345 4.33 11.41 -10.03
N ILE A 346 5.02 11.58 -8.91
CA ILE A 346 6.28 12.33 -8.83
C ILE A 346 7.43 11.44 -9.31
N GLY A 347 8.09 11.84 -10.40
CA GLY A 347 9.14 11.04 -11.03
C GLY A 347 8.62 9.82 -11.80
N ARG A 348 7.41 9.92 -12.38
CA ARG A 348 6.80 8.85 -13.19
C ARG A 348 7.57 8.58 -14.49
N SER A 349 7.26 7.47 -15.14
CA SER A 349 7.74 7.19 -16.50
C SER A 349 7.22 8.23 -17.49
N PRO A 350 7.98 8.51 -18.57
CA PRO A 350 7.56 9.44 -19.61
C PRO A 350 6.17 9.12 -20.18
N GLN A 351 5.40 10.18 -20.47
CA GLN A 351 4.02 10.09 -20.95
C GLN A 351 3.89 10.36 -22.46
N VAL A 352 4.97 10.78 -23.10
CA VAL A 352 5.04 11.07 -24.52
C VAL A 352 6.09 10.19 -25.18
N ASP A 353 5.71 9.44 -26.18
CA ASP A 353 6.64 8.61 -26.93
C ASP A 353 7.53 9.47 -27.83
N PRO A 354 8.81 9.15 -27.97
CA PRO A 354 9.68 9.84 -28.91
C PRO A 354 9.32 9.51 -30.38
N GLU A 355 9.53 10.47 -31.27
CA GLU A 355 9.43 10.24 -32.71
C GLU A 355 10.72 9.59 -33.20
N VAL A 356 10.65 8.29 -33.47
CA VAL A 356 11.82 7.49 -33.87
C VAL A 356 11.78 7.27 -35.39
N PRO A 357 12.76 7.82 -36.16
CA PRO A 357 12.87 7.53 -37.59
C PRO A 357 13.14 6.05 -37.86
N ASP A 358 12.73 5.58 -39.04
CA ASP A 358 12.98 4.19 -39.46
C ASP A 358 14.49 3.85 -39.42
N GLY A 359 14.81 2.73 -38.77
CA GLY A 359 16.19 2.28 -38.63
C GLY A 359 17.03 3.04 -37.59
N ALA A 360 16.41 3.94 -36.82
CA ALA A 360 17.07 4.58 -35.69
C ALA A 360 16.89 3.73 -34.41
N PHE A 361 17.83 3.87 -33.49
CA PHE A 361 17.77 3.32 -32.14
C PHE A 361 17.40 4.41 -31.14
N VAL A 362 16.64 4.04 -30.13
CA VAL A 362 16.20 4.95 -29.07
C VAL A 362 16.56 4.43 -27.70
N LYS A 363 16.95 5.35 -26.82
CA LYS A 363 17.11 5.12 -25.38
C LYS A 363 16.20 6.08 -24.63
N THR A 364 15.10 5.56 -24.09
CA THR A 364 14.13 6.32 -23.29
C THR A 364 14.43 6.12 -21.81
N PRO A 365 14.42 7.19 -20.98
CA PRO A 365 14.56 7.05 -19.53
C PRO A 365 13.31 6.36 -18.93
N SER A 366 13.53 5.56 -17.89
CA SER A 366 12.44 4.85 -17.21
C SER A 366 11.61 5.72 -16.27
N ALA A 367 12.13 6.90 -15.88
CA ALA A 367 11.47 7.83 -14.95
C ALA A 367 12.01 9.25 -15.15
N ALA A 368 11.19 10.25 -14.83
CA ALA A 368 11.60 11.64 -14.78
C ALA A 368 12.46 11.88 -13.52
N PRO A 369 13.66 12.48 -13.64
CA PRO A 369 14.51 12.75 -12.49
C PRO A 369 13.87 13.75 -11.52
N ILE A 370 13.86 13.44 -10.24
CA ILE A 370 13.46 14.40 -9.20
C ILE A 370 14.68 15.25 -8.85
N LEU A 371 14.59 16.55 -9.04
CA LEU A 371 15.66 17.48 -8.68
C LEU A 371 15.66 17.77 -7.20
N LEU A 372 14.50 18.13 -6.68
CA LEU A 372 14.29 18.51 -5.30
C LEU A 372 12.91 18.07 -4.85
N ALA A 373 12.83 17.56 -3.64
CA ALA A 373 11.57 17.36 -2.95
C ALA A 373 11.70 17.90 -1.52
N ALA A 374 10.70 18.67 -1.08
CA ALA A 374 10.61 19.24 0.25
C ALA A 374 9.29 18.80 0.90
N LYS A 375 9.34 18.32 2.14
CA LYS A 375 8.17 17.86 2.87
C LYS A 375 8.19 18.41 4.29
N LEU A 376 7.27 19.33 4.59
CA LEU A 376 6.99 19.79 5.93
C LEU A 376 5.84 18.94 6.47
N SER A 377 6.06 18.24 7.57
CA SER A 377 5.03 17.39 8.16
C SER A 377 5.09 17.40 9.67
N GLY A 378 3.96 17.18 10.32
CA GLY A 378 3.89 17.00 11.75
C GLY A 378 2.56 17.40 12.36
N ARG A 379 2.55 17.45 13.69
CA ARG A 379 1.35 17.65 14.47
C ARG A 379 1.60 18.65 15.60
N THR A 380 0.66 19.55 15.83
CA THR A 380 0.74 20.51 16.92
C THR A 380 0.08 19.97 18.19
N PRO A 381 0.46 20.46 19.38
CA PRO A 381 -0.17 20.08 20.65
C PRO A 381 -1.67 20.41 20.70
N THR A 382 -2.12 21.31 19.86
CA THR A 382 -3.53 21.70 19.75
C THR A 382 -4.32 20.80 18.79
N GLY A 383 -3.72 19.69 18.28
CA GLY A 383 -4.36 18.70 17.44
C GLY A 383 -4.48 19.09 15.96
N TRP A 384 -3.64 19.99 15.46
CA TRP A 384 -3.50 20.21 14.03
C TRP A 384 -2.45 19.28 13.46
N SER A 385 -2.80 18.49 12.45
CA SER A 385 -1.85 17.78 11.59
C SER A 385 -1.66 18.59 10.32
N ILE A 386 -0.42 18.84 9.95
CA ILE A 386 -0.04 19.68 8.81
C ILE A 386 0.93 18.89 7.94
N GLY A 387 0.65 18.81 6.65
CA GLY A 387 1.53 18.26 5.64
C GLY A 387 1.60 19.20 4.45
N VAL A 388 2.80 19.59 4.04
CA VAL A 388 3.04 20.30 2.78
C VAL A 388 4.18 19.60 2.08
N LEU A 389 3.95 19.18 0.85
CA LEU A 389 4.95 18.57 0.00
C LEU A 389 5.05 19.38 -1.28
N ASP A 390 6.26 19.69 -1.67
CA ASP A 390 6.59 20.32 -2.94
C ASP A 390 7.75 19.58 -3.59
N ALA A 391 7.57 19.13 -4.82
CA ALA A 391 8.59 18.39 -5.55
C ALA A 391 8.72 18.93 -6.98
N PHE A 392 9.97 19.08 -7.40
CA PHE A 392 10.32 19.53 -8.73
C PHE A 392 11.03 18.42 -9.50
N THR A 393 10.49 18.06 -10.67
CA THR A 393 11.09 17.08 -11.59
C THR A 393 11.73 17.79 -12.78
N GLN A 394 12.89 17.26 -13.19
CA GLN A 394 13.56 17.71 -14.40
C GLN A 394 12.92 17.09 -15.64
N PRO A 395 13.11 17.68 -16.84
CA PRO A 395 12.72 17.03 -18.09
C PRO A 395 13.40 15.67 -18.22
N ALA A 396 12.68 14.70 -18.75
CA ALA A 396 13.25 13.44 -19.19
C ALA A 396 13.41 13.46 -20.71
N GLU A 397 14.62 13.11 -21.19
CA GLU A 397 14.96 13.15 -22.62
C GLU A 397 15.22 11.74 -23.14
N ALA A 398 14.56 11.37 -24.22
CA ALA A 398 14.95 10.22 -25.04
C ALA A 398 16.11 10.61 -25.96
N GLU A 399 17.10 9.74 -26.03
CA GLU A 399 18.21 9.88 -26.97
C GLU A 399 17.97 8.95 -28.17
N ILE A 400 17.96 9.54 -29.38
CA ILE A 400 17.73 8.84 -30.65
C ILE A 400 19.03 8.88 -31.46
N ARG A 401 19.44 7.76 -31.99
CA ARG A 401 20.64 7.65 -32.84
C ARG A 401 20.36 6.91 -34.13
N GLN A 402 20.79 7.53 -35.26
CA GLN A 402 20.73 6.95 -36.59
C GLN A 402 22.07 7.17 -37.28
N GLY A 403 22.88 6.14 -37.37
CA GLY A 403 24.25 6.27 -37.85
C GLY A 403 25.08 7.24 -37.00
N ALA A 404 25.58 8.31 -37.60
CA ALA A 404 26.32 9.37 -36.89
C ALA A 404 25.43 10.48 -36.31
N HIS A 405 24.15 10.49 -36.66
CA HIS A 405 23.20 11.48 -36.15
C HIS A 405 22.73 11.12 -34.74
N SER A 406 22.73 12.10 -33.86
CA SER A 406 22.20 11.96 -32.50
C SER A 406 21.24 13.12 -32.19
N GLU A 407 20.07 12.80 -31.75
CA GLU A 407 19.02 13.76 -31.37
C GLU A 407 18.52 13.46 -29.96
N ARG A 408 18.12 14.49 -29.25
CA ARG A 408 17.43 14.35 -27.94
C ARG A 408 16.04 14.96 -28.03
N GLN A 409 15.07 14.24 -27.51
CA GLN A 409 13.67 14.67 -27.48
C GLN A 409 13.15 14.61 -26.05
N ILE A 410 12.54 15.70 -25.58
CA ILE A 410 11.88 15.70 -24.28
C ILE A 410 10.62 14.82 -24.37
N VAL A 411 10.54 13.79 -23.52
CA VAL A 411 9.45 12.83 -23.44
C VAL A 411 8.62 12.95 -22.17
N GLU A 412 9.14 13.66 -21.16
CA GLU A 412 8.41 14.11 -19.98
C GLU A 412 8.86 15.54 -19.64
N PRO A 413 7.95 16.48 -19.43
CA PRO A 413 8.31 17.86 -19.14
C PRO A 413 8.84 18.05 -17.72
N ALA A 414 9.55 19.16 -17.49
CA ALA A 414 9.76 19.65 -16.15
C ALA A 414 8.40 19.93 -15.49
N ALA A 415 8.27 19.56 -14.23
CA ALA A 415 7.01 19.74 -13.50
C ALA A 415 7.24 20.10 -12.03
N ASN A 416 6.32 20.90 -11.49
CA ASN A 416 6.19 21.15 -10.07
C ASN A 416 4.95 20.44 -9.53
N HIS A 417 5.13 19.70 -8.45
CA HIS A 417 4.11 18.90 -7.80
C HIS A 417 3.92 19.41 -6.37
N PHE A 418 2.81 20.04 -6.10
CA PHE A 418 2.49 20.61 -4.80
C PHE A 418 1.30 19.92 -4.16
N VAL A 419 1.42 19.59 -2.86
CA VAL A 419 0.35 19.01 -2.05
C VAL A 419 0.35 19.66 -0.68
N ALA A 420 -0.80 20.15 -0.25
CA ALA A 420 -1.02 20.67 1.09
C ALA A 420 -2.18 19.96 1.75
N ARG A 421 -1.99 19.50 2.97
CA ARG A 421 -2.97 18.80 3.78
C ARG A 421 -3.00 19.40 5.18
N VAL A 422 -4.18 19.76 5.65
CA VAL A 422 -4.38 20.21 7.02
C VAL A 422 -5.55 19.45 7.62
N ARG A 423 -5.37 18.96 8.85
CA ARG A 423 -6.42 18.25 9.57
C ARG A 423 -6.43 18.72 11.03
N LYS A 424 -7.61 19.02 11.54
CA LYS A 424 -7.87 19.31 12.95
C LYS A 424 -8.47 18.09 13.62
N GLU A 425 -7.90 17.69 14.72
CA GLU A 425 -8.39 16.65 15.58
C GLU A 425 -8.90 17.28 16.89
N ALA A 426 -10.04 16.80 17.34
CA ALA A 426 -10.73 17.23 18.55
C ALA A 426 -11.31 16.02 19.29
N ASN A 427 -11.77 16.23 20.51
CA ASN A 427 -12.42 15.18 21.34
C ASN A 427 -11.55 13.94 21.49
N GLN A 428 -10.25 14.11 21.77
CA GLN A 428 -9.28 13.01 21.88
C GLN A 428 -9.20 12.16 20.59
N GLY A 429 -9.10 12.80 19.44
CA GLY A 429 -9.01 12.15 18.14
C GLY A 429 -10.32 11.58 17.58
N ARG A 430 -11.42 11.67 18.32
CA ARG A 430 -12.72 11.14 17.86
C ARG A 430 -13.35 11.96 16.75
N THR A 431 -13.08 13.25 16.71
CA THR A 431 -13.58 14.14 15.66
C THR A 431 -12.41 14.68 14.86
N MET A 432 -12.43 14.44 13.55
CA MET A 432 -11.42 14.91 12.62
C MET A 432 -12.09 15.69 11.49
N VAL A 433 -11.57 16.88 11.20
CA VAL A 433 -11.98 17.71 10.05
C VAL A 433 -10.72 18.05 9.28
N GLY A 434 -10.71 17.83 8.00
CA GLY A 434 -9.55 18.06 7.18
C GLY A 434 -9.82 18.72 5.84
N GLY A 435 -8.76 19.21 5.23
CA GLY A 435 -8.75 19.73 3.88
C GLY A 435 -7.45 19.41 3.17
N ILE A 436 -7.53 19.10 1.88
CA ILE A 436 -6.39 18.85 1.01
C ILE A 436 -6.47 19.74 -0.22
N ALA A 437 -5.33 20.16 -0.73
CA ALA A 437 -5.19 20.76 -2.05
C ALA A 437 -3.98 20.16 -2.75
N THR A 438 -4.10 19.87 -4.03
CA THR A 438 -2.99 19.44 -4.88
C THR A 438 -2.91 20.30 -6.11
N HIS A 439 -1.71 20.61 -6.56
CA HIS A 439 -1.47 21.38 -7.76
C HIS A 439 -0.29 20.80 -8.53
N LEU A 440 -0.50 20.53 -9.80
CA LEU A 440 0.54 20.18 -10.75
C LEU A 440 0.65 21.29 -11.79
N TRP A 441 1.89 21.70 -12.07
CA TRP A 441 2.22 22.57 -13.20
C TRP A 441 3.32 21.93 -14.05
N ARG A 442 3.19 21.96 -15.39
CA ARG A 442 4.15 21.44 -16.35
C ARG A 442 4.65 22.52 -17.30
N ASP A 443 5.94 22.45 -17.63
CA ASP A 443 6.55 23.28 -18.68
C ASP A 443 6.33 22.63 -20.06
N LEU A 444 5.31 23.07 -20.77
CA LEU A 444 4.92 22.54 -22.08
C LEU A 444 5.36 23.43 -23.25
N ARG A 445 6.58 23.97 -23.20
CA ARG A 445 7.10 24.80 -24.31
C ARG A 445 7.32 23.99 -25.59
N GLU A 446 7.67 22.73 -25.47
CA GLU A 446 7.80 21.83 -26.63
C GLU A 446 6.42 21.44 -27.18
N PRO A 447 6.17 21.62 -28.51
CA PRO A 447 4.86 21.36 -29.11
C PRO A 447 4.32 19.94 -28.85
N ARG A 448 5.18 18.93 -28.91
CA ARG A 448 4.84 17.51 -28.69
C ARG A 448 4.29 17.22 -27.30
N LEU A 449 4.68 18.04 -26.29
CA LEU A 449 4.23 17.90 -24.91
C LEU A 449 2.84 18.51 -24.67
N GLN A 450 2.29 19.26 -25.62
CA GLN A 450 1.01 19.93 -25.48
C GLN A 450 -0.18 18.96 -25.43
N ILE A 451 0.05 17.67 -25.68
CA ILE A 451 -0.92 16.60 -25.43
C ILE A 451 -1.12 16.30 -23.94
N LEU A 452 -0.32 16.88 -23.07
CA LEU A 452 -0.41 16.76 -21.61
C LEU A 452 -1.14 17.96 -21.01
N ASN A 453 -1.77 17.75 -19.85
CA ASN A 453 -2.37 18.84 -19.09
C ASN A 453 -1.25 19.78 -18.60
N ARG A 454 -1.41 21.08 -18.81
CA ARG A 454 -0.48 22.11 -18.29
C ARG A 454 -0.63 22.24 -16.80
N GLU A 455 -1.86 22.26 -16.32
CA GLU A 455 -2.21 22.41 -14.92
C GLU A 455 -3.26 21.40 -14.51
N ALA A 456 -3.11 20.86 -13.31
CA ALA A 456 -4.12 20.05 -12.66
C ALA A 456 -4.25 20.50 -11.21
N LEU A 457 -5.46 20.84 -10.81
CA LEU A 457 -5.81 21.28 -9.47
C LEU A 457 -6.85 20.34 -8.90
N THR A 458 -6.62 19.83 -7.68
CA THR A 458 -7.66 19.16 -6.91
C THR A 458 -7.73 19.73 -5.51
N GLY A 459 -8.92 19.70 -4.92
CA GLY A 459 -9.12 20.10 -3.54
C GLY A 459 -10.24 19.31 -2.92
N GLY A 460 -10.16 19.10 -1.62
CA GLY A 460 -11.18 18.33 -0.91
C GLY A 460 -11.24 18.65 0.57
N VAL A 461 -12.40 18.32 1.17
CA VAL A 461 -12.64 18.38 2.61
C VAL A 461 -13.12 17.02 3.09
N ASP A 462 -12.71 16.64 4.29
CA ASP A 462 -13.13 15.39 4.91
C ASP A 462 -13.49 15.58 6.38
N PHE A 463 -14.34 14.71 6.84
CA PHE A 463 -14.83 14.66 8.21
C PHE A 463 -14.96 13.22 8.67
N ILE A 464 -14.48 12.94 9.89
CA ILE A 464 -14.67 11.66 10.57
C ILE A 464 -15.10 11.98 12.00
N HIS A 465 -16.17 11.30 12.46
CA HIS A 465 -16.56 11.35 13.85
C HIS A 465 -16.84 9.96 14.38
N ARG A 466 -16.26 9.68 15.57
CA ARG A 466 -16.42 8.40 16.27
C ARG A 466 -17.11 8.65 17.61
N TRP A 467 -17.94 7.71 18.01
CA TRP A 467 -18.63 7.78 19.29
C TRP A 467 -18.84 6.39 19.90
N HIS A 468 -19.34 6.35 21.12
CA HIS A 468 -19.65 5.13 21.86
C HIS A 468 -18.42 4.21 22.01
N GLY A 469 -17.32 4.75 22.55
CA GLY A 469 -16.05 4.01 22.70
C GLY A 469 -15.36 3.69 21.38
N ASP A 470 -15.55 4.56 20.37
CA ASP A 470 -15.06 4.43 19.00
C ASP A 470 -15.69 3.28 18.19
N ASP A 471 -16.72 2.62 18.75
CA ASP A 471 -17.44 1.54 18.06
C ASP A 471 -18.16 2.00 16.79
N TRP A 472 -18.70 3.22 16.82
CA TRP A 472 -19.45 3.80 15.71
C TRP A 472 -18.66 4.91 15.04
N GLN A 473 -18.80 5.01 13.71
CA GLN A 473 -18.14 6.04 12.89
C GLN A 473 -19.06 6.56 11.80
N VAL A 474 -19.02 7.85 11.58
CA VAL A 474 -19.46 8.49 10.34
C VAL A 474 -18.28 9.11 9.64
N GLU A 475 -18.22 8.95 8.34
CA GLU A 475 -17.17 9.50 7.48
C GLU A 475 -17.80 10.20 6.29
N PHE A 476 -17.30 11.38 5.97
CA PHE A 476 -17.68 12.16 4.81
C PHE A 476 -16.43 12.70 4.13
N ALA A 477 -16.40 12.67 2.79
CA ALA A 477 -15.38 13.32 1.99
C ALA A 477 -16.01 13.92 0.74
N LEU A 478 -15.58 15.13 0.37
CA LEU A 478 -16.00 15.80 -0.86
C LEU A 478 -14.79 16.44 -1.51
N ALA A 479 -14.60 16.21 -2.80
CA ALA A 479 -13.50 16.72 -3.58
C ALA A 479 -13.97 17.33 -4.90
N GLY A 480 -13.23 18.33 -5.37
CA GLY A 480 -13.33 18.90 -6.69
C GLY A 480 -12.02 18.79 -7.45
N SER A 481 -12.09 18.77 -8.77
CA SER A 481 -10.94 18.76 -9.65
C SER A 481 -11.14 19.67 -10.85
N GLU A 482 -10.04 20.25 -11.32
CA GLU A 482 -9.98 20.97 -12.60
C GLU A 482 -8.62 20.69 -13.26
N VAL A 483 -8.66 20.28 -14.53
CA VAL A 483 -7.47 20.13 -15.38
C VAL A 483 -7.57 21.12 -16.55
N ARG A 484 -6.43 21.72 -16.92
CA ARG A 484 -6.29 22.70 -17.99
C ARG A 484 -5.14 22.34 -18.91
N GLY A 485 -5.35 22.51 -20.21
CA GLY A 485 -4.34 22.23 -21.23
C GLY A 485 -4.72 22.72 -22.61
N SER A 486 -4.02 22.25 -23.62
CA SER A 486 -4.41 22.44 -25.01
C SER A 486 -5.72 21.72 -25.30
N ARG A 487 -6.27 21.92 -26.48
CA ARG A 487 -7.46 21.17 -26.93
C ARG A 487 -7.14 19.67 -27.00
N GLU A 488 -5.97 19.30 -27.51
CA GLU A 488 -5.52 17.92 -27.62
C GLU A 488 -5.39 17.27 -26.23
N ALA A 489 -4.82 17.98 -25.26
CA ALA A 489 -4.72 17.49 -23.90
C ALA A 489 -6.11 17.18 -23.31
N ILE A 490 -7.07 18.09 -23.45
CA ILE A 490 -8.40 17.91 -22.88
C ILE A 490 -9.23 16.89 -23.70
N GLN A 491 -9.00 16.75 -24.99
CA GLN A 491 -9.57 15.64 -25.78
C GLN A 491 -9.05 14.30 -25.22
N ARG A 492 -7.73 14.17 -24.99
CA ARG A 492 -7.13 12.97 -24.41
C ARG A 492 -7.73 12.64 -23.02
N VAL A 493 -7.98 13.66 -22.20
CA VAL A 493 -8.66 13.46 -20.90
C VAL A 493 -10.10 12.98 -21.12
N GLN A 494 -10.86 13.59 -22.00
CA GLN A 494 -12.25 13.21 -22.28
C GLN A 494 -12.38 11.80 -22.85
N THR A 495 -11.40 11.34 -23.65
CA THR A 495 -11.39 10.02 -24.27
C THR A 495 -10.64 8.96 -23.47
N SER A 496 -10.11 9.31 -22.29
CA SER A 496 -9.36 8.38 -21.45
C SER A 496 -10.23 7.23 -20.93
N SER A 497 -9.56 6.14 -20.54
CA SER A 497 -10.20 4.95 -19.97
C SER A 497 -11.06 5.24 -18.74
N ALA A 498 -10.81 6.35 -18.05
CA ALA A 498 -11.56 6.72 -16.87
C ALA A 498 -13.01 7.17 -17.19
N ARG A 499 -13.33 7.60 -18.41
CA ARG A 499 -14.64 8.23 -18.68
C ARG A 499 -15.26 8.06 -20.08
N TYR A 500 -14.46 8.03 -21.15
CA TYR A 500 -14.94 7.84 -22.52
C TYR A 500 -16.14 8.72 -22.92
N PHE A 501 -15.96 10.05 -22.99
CA PHE A 501 -17.03 11.00 -23.38
C PHE A 501 -17.55 10.84 -24.81
N GLN A 502 -16.79 10.15 -25.68
CA GLN A 502 -17.19 9.84 -27.05
C GLN A 502 -18.22 8.70 -27.15
N ARG A 503 -18.57 8.05 -26.05
CA ARG A 503 -19.60 6.99 -26.06
C ARG A 503 -20.93 7.47 -26.69
N PRO A 504 -21.45 6.76 -27.70
CA PRO A 504 -22.66 7.19 -28.39
C PRO A 504 -23.95 7.01 -27.58
N ASP A 505 -23.92 6.13 -26.54
CA ASP A 505 -25.08 5.79 -25.71
C ASP A 505 -25.08 6.53 -24.34
N ALA A 506 -24.22 7.52 -24.17
CA ALA A 506 -24.09 8.29 -22.92
C ALA A 506 -24.55 9.75 -23.08
N PRO A 507 -25.86 10.04 -23.27
CA PRO A 507 -26.36 11.37 -23.59
C PRO A 507 -26.15 12.40 -22.48
N HIS A 508 -25.85 11.98 -21.25
CA HIS A 508 -25.56 12.84 -20.10
C HIS A 508 -24.13 13.39 -20.11
N VAL A 509 -23.23 12.83 -20.93
CA VAL A 509 -21.90 13.35 -21.19
C VAL A 509 -21.75 13.73 -22.66
N ARG A 510 -20.92 14.70 -22.95
CA ARG A 510 -20.69 15.15 -24.31
C ARG A 510 -19.20 15.39 -24.53
N PHE A 511 -18.67 14.71 -25.54
CA PHE A 511 -17.35 15.02 -26.06
C PHE A 511 -17.36 16.41 -26.73
N ASP A 512 -16.41 17.25 -26.37
CA ASP A 512 -16.25 18.59 -26.90
C ASP A 512 -14.78 18.83 -27.27
N SER A 513 -14.47 18.81 -28.55
CA SER A 513 -13.12 18.97 -29.08
C SER A 513 -12.54 20.38 -28.92
N ALA A 514 -13.36 21.37 -28.57
CA ALA A 514 -12.92 22.75 -28.38
C ALA A 514 -12.52 23.08 -26.94
N ARG A 515 -12.79 22.20 -25.99
CA ARG A 515 -12.45 22.42 -24.57
C ARG A 515 -10.97 22.53 -24.33
N THR A 516 -10.60 23.42 -23.41
CA THR A 516 -9.25 23.59 -22.86
C THR A 516 -9.19 23.35 -21.35
N SER A 517 -10.31 22.96 -20.75
CA SER A 517 -10.41 22.57 -19.36
C SER A 517 -11.50 21.53 -19.13
N LEU A 518 -11.33 20.73 -18.09
CA LEU A 518 -12.35 19.79 -17.60
C LEU A 518 -12.40 19.87 -16.08
N ALA A 519 -13.61 19.98 -15.52
CA ALA A 519 -13.83 20.04 -14.09
C ALA A 519 -14.87 19.02 -13.63
N GLY A 520 -14.75 18.56 -12.40
CA GLY A 520 -15.67 17.61 -11.80
C GLY A 520 -15.57 17.54 -10.30
N TYR A 521 -16.39 16.67 -9.70
CA TYR A 521 -16.45 16.46 -8.28
C TYR A 521 -16.64 14.99 -7.93
N ALA A 522 -16.17 14.61 -6.74
CA ALA A 522 -16.30 13.27 -6.19
C ALA A 522 -16.56 13.33 -4.68
N GLY A 523 -17.14 12.29 -4.15
CA GLY A 523 -17.38 12.25 -2.70
C GLY A 523 -17.69 10.87 -2.16
N LYS A 524 -17.66 10.79 -0.84
CA LYS A 524 -17.95 9.61 -0.05
C LYS A 524 -18.79 9.99 1.17
N LEU A 525 -19.79 9.18 1.46
CA LEU A 525 -20.51 9.21 2.74
C LEU A 525 -20.58 7.78 3.25
N PHE A 526 -20.25 7.58 4.51
CA PHE A 526 -20.31 6.28 5.14
C PHE A 526 -20.72 6.42 6.62
N ALA A 527 -21.51 5.49 7.12
CA ALA A 527 -21.85 5.36 8.53
C ALA A 527 -21.88 3.89 8.92
N GLY A 528 -21.27 3.53 10.05
CA GLY A 528 -21.21 2.14 10.46
C GLY A 528 -20.73 1.92 11.89
N LYS A 529 -20.89 0.66 12.33
CA LYS A 529 -20.39 0.12 13.58
C LYS A 529 -19.23 -0.84 13.29
N PHE A 530 -18.08 -0.60 13.90
CA PHE A 530 -16.85 -1.38 13.70
C PHE A 530 -16.41 -2.17 14.94
N GLY A 531 -16.86 -1.77 16.12
CA GLY A 531 -16.53 -2.48 17.37
C GLY A 531 -17.54 -3.55 17.72
N GLY A 532 -17.15 -4.42 18.67
CA GLY A 532 -17.99 -5.51 19.17
C GLY A 532 -18.05 -6.72 18.23
N ARG A 533 -18.96 -7.65 18.55
CA ARG A 533 -19.15 -8.89 17.77
C ARG A 533 -19.94 -8.65 16.48
N TRP A 534 -20.98 -7.84 16.54
CA TRP A 534 -21.77 -7.44 15.38
C TRP A 534 -21.26 -6.11 14.84
N ARG A 535 -20.96 -6.10 13.56
CA ARG A 535 -20.44 -4.96 12.81
C ARG A 535 -21.30 -4.74 11.58
N GLY A 536 -21.35 -3.53 11.08
CA GLY A 536 -22.14 -3.25 9.89
C GLY A 536 -22.12 -1.78 9.54
N GLY A 537 -22.46 -1.47 8.30
CA GLY A 537 -22.47 -0.09 7.84
C GLY A 537 -23.07 0.04 6.45
N VAL A 538 -23.39 1.27 6.10
CA VAL A 538 -23.92 1.65 4.80
C VAL A 538 -23.21 2.90 4.31
N GLY A 539 -23.07 3.03 3.01
CA GLY A 539 -22.40 4.20 2.42
C GLY A 539 -22.68 4.36 0.95
N SER A 540 -22.16 5.44 0.41
CA SER A 540 -22.16 5.71 -1.01
C SER A 540 -20.89 6.47 -1.39
N VAL A 541 -20.38 6.18 -2.57
CA VAL A 541 -19.33 6.95 -3.24
C VAL A 541 -19.81 7.39 -4.60
N PHE A 542 -19.36 8.55 -5.04
CA PHE A 542 -19.70 9.07 -6.37
C PHE A 542 -18.53 9.83 -6.98
N ARG A 543 -18.44 9.76 -8.31
CA ARG A 543 -17.45 10.48 -9.13
C ARG A 543 -18.16 10.99 -10.37
N SER A 544 -18.29 12.31 -10.49
CA SER A 544 -18.94 12.92 -11.65
C SER A 544 -18.14 12.64 -12.93
N PRO A 545 -18.76 12.71 -14.12
CA PRO A 545 -18.08 12.40 -15.37
C PRO A 545 -16.80 13.21 -15.61
N GLY A 546 -16.79 14.48 -15.22
CA GLY A 546 -15.65 15.39 -15.40
C GLY A 546 -14.58 15.31 -14.31
N PHE A 547 -14.76 14.49 -13.26
CA PHE A 547 -13.79 14.41 -12.20
C PHE A 547 -12.49 13.75 -12.68
N GLU A 548 -11.34 14.40 -12.41
CA GLU A 548 -10.02 13.95 -12.84
C GLU A 548 -8.98 14.18 -11.75
N SER A 549 -8.32 13.15 -11.29
CA SER A 549 -7.24 13.25 -10.30
C SER A 549 -5.92 12.60 -10.74
N ASN A 550 -5.83 11.95 -11.91
CA ASN A 550 -4.70 11.11 -12.32
C ASN A 550 -3.38 11.85 -12.56
N ASP A 551 -3.41 13.17 -12.61
CA ASP A 551 -2.17 13.94 -12.71
C ASP A 551 -1.33 13.89 -11.43
N LEU A 552 -1.97 13.90 -10.24
CA LEU A 552 -1.32 13.77 -8.93
C LEU A 552 -1.94 12.69 -8.04
N GLY A 553 -3.14 12.24 -8.32
CA GLY A 553 -3.88 11.21 -7.62
C GLY A 553 -3.96 9.90 -8.41
N PHE A 554 -4.91 9.08 -8.00
CA PHE A 554 -5.28 7.85 -8.70
C PHE A 554 -6.79 7.75 -8.80
N LEU A 555 -7.28 7.60 -10.02
CA LEU A 555 -8.68 7.42 -10.37
C LEU A 555 -8.78 6.36 -11.46
N ARG A 556 -9.54 5.32 -11.20
CA ARG A 556 -9.79 4.26 -12.19
C ARG A 556 -10.95 4.64 -13.13
N GLU A 557 -12.09 4.99 -12.54
CA GLU A 557 -13.31 5.28 -13.29
C GLU A 557 -14.05 6.49 -12.72
N ALA A 558 -14.49 7.37 -13.58
CA ALA A 558 -15.44 8.43 -13.31
C ALA A 558 -16.87 8.03 -13.73
N ASP A 559 -17.82 8.94 -13.69
CA ASP A 559 -19.23 8.71 -14.09
C ASP A 559 -19.88 7.55 -13.33
N GLN A 560 -19.64 7.46 -12.02
CA GLN A 560 -20.19 6.39 -11.20
C GLN A 560 -20.78 6.88 -9.88
N ILE A 561 -21.88 6.26 -9.48
CA ILE A 561 -22.47 6.34 -8.14
C ILE A 561 -22.63 4.92 -7.63
N VAL A 562 -21.98 4.60 -6.51
CA VAL A 562 -22.02 3.27 -5.89
C VAL A 562 -22.59 3.40 -4.50
N GLY A 563 -23.74 2.78 -4.26
CA GLY A 563 -24.26 2.54 -2.92
C GLY A 563 -23.80 1.17 -2.42
N PHE A 564 -23.44 1.05 -1.16
CA PHE A 564 -22.98 -0.21 -0.57
C PHE A 564 -23.40 -0.37 0.88
N GLY A 565 -23.41 -1.62 1.35
CA GLY A 565 -23.67 -1.95 2.74
C GLY A 565 -22.99 -3.25 3.12
N PHE A 566 -22.75 -3.43 4.41
CA PHE A 566 -22.24 -4.69 4.94
C PHE A 566 -22.81 -4.99 6.32
N VAL A 567 -22.82 -6.27 6.65
CA VAL A 567 -23.05 -6.80 7.98
C VAL A 567 -22.07 -7.91 8.27
N GLY A 568 -21.55 -7.98 9.47
CA GLY A 568 -20.58 -8.98 9.85
C GLY A 568 -20.73 -9.43 11.29
N PHE A 569 -20.28 -10.65 11.55
CA PHE A 569 -20.15 -11.23 12.85
C PHE A 569 -18.72 -11.69 13.10
N VAL A 570 -18.16 -11.30 14.25
CA VAL A 570 -16.78 -11.61 14.64
C VAL A 570 -16.81 -12.26 16.03
N GLN A 571 -16.25 -13.46 16.12
CA GLN A 571 -16.03 -14.19 17.37
C GLN A 571 -14.54 -14.35 17.58
N ASN A 572 -14.00 -13.68 18.57
CA ASN A 572 -12.57 -13.69 18.93
C ASN A 572 -12.23 -14.56 20.15
N GLU A 573 -13.23 -15.04 20.88
CA GLU A 573 -13.03 -15.92 22.03
C GLU A 573 -12.94 -17.37 21.56
N PRO A 574 -11.97 -18.16 22.09
CA PRO A 574 -11.85 -19.57 21.76
C PRO A 574 -13.11 -20.35 22.16
N GLY A 575 -13.62 -21.14 21.22
CA GLY A 575 -14.71 -22.09 21.42
C GLY A 575 -14.23 -23.54 21.38
N ARG A 576 -15.14 -24.49 21.17
CA ARG A 576 -14.82 -25.92 21.14
C ARG A 576 -14.06 -26.36 19.88
N LEU A 577 -14.26 -25.69 18.75
CA LEU A 577 -13.67 -26.04 17.45
C LEU A 577 -12.75 -24.95 16.93
N PHE A 578 -13.15 -23.69 17.11
CA PHE A 578 -12.47 -22.53 16.55
C PHE A 578 -11.91 -21.64 17.66
N ARG A 579 -10.72 -21.10 17.42
CA ARG A 579 -10.13 -20.04 18.23
C ARG A 579 -10.80 -18.71 17.96
N ARG A 580 -11.07 -18.43 16.70
CA ARG A 580 -11.80 -17.25 16.24
C ARG A 580 -12.43 -17.53 14.88
N TYR A 581 -13.48 -16.79 14.58
CA TYR A 581 -14.06 -16.79 13.24
C TYR A 581 -14.75 -15.45 12.95
N SER A 582 -14.89 -15.18 11.67
CA SER A 582 -15.66 -14.03 11.19
C SER A 582 -16.42 -14.40 9.93
N ILE A 583 -17.60 -13.82 9.77
CA ILE A 583 -18.43 -13.94 8.58
C ILE A 583 -18.94 -12.53 8.26
N PHE A 584 -18.76 -12.10 7.02
CA PHE A 584 -19.24 -10.82 6.53
C PHE A 584 -20.04 -11.02 5.27
N SER A 585 -21.15 -10.30 5.15
CA SER A 585 -21.91 -10.17 3.92
C SER A 585 -21.91 -8.71 3.48
N ASN A 586 -21.58 -8.48 2.22
CA ASN A 586 -21.53 -7.16 1.61
C ASN A 586 -22.51 -7.12 0.43
N THR A 587 -23.02 -5.93 0.12
CA THR A 587 -23.83 -5.67 -1.08
C THR A 587 -23.49 -4.32 -1.67
N TRP A 588 -23.63 -4.20 -2.98
CA TRP A 588 -23.42 -2.94 -3.72
C TRP A 588 -24.40 -2.80 -4.88
N HIS A 589 -24.60 -1.55 -5.25
CA HIS A 589 -25.35 -1.17 -6.44
C HIS A 589 -24.65 0.01 -7.11
N ALA A 590 -24.23 -0.17 -8.36
CA ALA A 590 -23.52 0.84 -9.14
C ALA A 590 -24.35 1.31 -10.33
N ARG A 591 -24.28 2.63 -10.61
CA ARG A 591 -24.91 3.27 -11.76
C ARG A 591 -24.08 4.45 -12.25
N THR A 592 -24.28 4.86 -13.51
CA THR A 592 -23.73 6.11 -14.04
C THR A 592 -24.51 7.34 -13.53
N PHE A 593 -23.97 8.55 -13.74
CA PHE A 593 -24.72 9.79 -13.53
C PHE A 593 -25.91 9.94 -14.50
N GLY A 594 -25.87 9.28 -15.64
CA GLY A 594 -27.01 9.13 -16.55
C GLY A 594 -28.09 8.16 -16.06
N ASN A 595 -27.93 7.61 -14.85
CA ASN A 595 -28.83 6.62 -14.24
C ASN A 595 -28.85 5.25 -14.95
N GLU A 596 -27.86 4.96 -15.79
CA GLU A 596 -27.67 3.62 -16.34
C GLU A 596 -27.14 2.70 -15.23
N ARG A 597 -27.78 1.56 -15.00
CA ARG A 597 -27.31 0.56 -14.04
C ARG A 597 -26.09 -0.15 -14.60
N LEU A 598 -25.01 -0.19 -13.80
CA LEU A 598 -23.76 -0.89 -14.12
C LEU A 598 -23.74 -2.30 -13.55
N THR A 599 -24.05 -2.44 -12.26
CA THR A 599 -24.13 -3.75 -11.60
C THR A 599 -24.95 -3.67 -10.33
N THR A 600 -25.41 -4.82 -9.88
CA THR A 600 -25.93 -5.05 -8.51
C THR A 600 -25.31 -6.34 -8.03
N GLY A 601 -24.58 -6.30 -6.94
CA GLY A 601 -23.86 -7.46 -6.47
C GLY A 601 -23.79 -7.57 -4.96
N GLY A 602 -23.16 -8.64 -4.55
CA GLY A 602 -22.89 -8.90 -3.15
C GLY A 602 -21.95 -10.08 -2.98
N ASN A 603 -21.39 -10.17 -1.79
CA ASN A 603 -20.55 -11.30 -1.43
C ASN A 603 -20.75 -11.74 0.02
N VAL A 604 -20.30 -12.95 0.30
CA VAL A 604 -20.14 -13.48 1.65
C VAL A 604 -18.71 -13.92 1.82
N ASN A 605 -18.06 -13.41 2.85
CA ASN A 605 -16.69 -13.74 3.21
C ASN A 605 -16.66 -14.41 4.57
N PHE A 606 -15.83 -15.41 4.75
CA PHE A 606 -15.62 -16.05 6.03
C PHE A 606 -14.15 -16.35 6.30
N PHE A 607 -13.83 -16.37 7.59
CA PHE A 607 -12.55 -16.83 8.11
C PHE A 607 -12.77 -17.66 9.36
N PHE A 608 -12.15 -18.83 9.44
CA PHE A 608 -12.16 -19.73 10.60
C PHE A 608 -10.74 -20.09 10.98
N GLN A 609 -10.37 -19.96 12.24
CA GLN A 609 -9.12 -20.47 12.78
C GLN A 609 -9.40 -21.59 13.77
N PHE A 610 -8.91 -22.78 13.48
CA PHE A 610 -9.04 -23.95 14.33
C PHE A 610 -8.17 -23.86 15.59
N LEU A 611 -8.43 -24.74 16.56
CA LEU A 611 -7.66 -24.80 17.80
C LEU A 611 -6.18 -25.13 17.57
N ASN A 612 -5.85 -25.84 16.49
CA ASN A 612 -4.48 -26.16 16.07
C ASN A 612 -3.79 -25.06 15.27
N TYR A 613 -4.40 -23.85 15.20
CA TYR A 613 -3.92 -22.66 14.51
C TYR A 613 -3.97 -22.72 12.97
N TRP A 614 -4.45 -23.80 12.38
CA TRP A 614 -4.75 -23.77 10.95
C TRP A 614 -5.93 -22.83 10.70
N GLY A 615 -5.85 -22.11 9.62
CA GLY A 615 -6.92 -21.21 9.15
C GLY A 615 -7.55 -21.70 7.87
N PHE A 616 -8.83 -21.44 7.72
CA PHE A 616 -9.58 -21.63 6.50
C PHE A 616 -10.36 -20.36 6.21
N TYR A 617 -10.27 -19.84 5.01
CA TYR A 617 -11.00 -18.67 4.58
C TYR A 617 -11.58 -18.88 3.19
N GLY A 618 -12.59 -18.12 2.88
CA GLY A 618 -13.18 -18.17 1.57
C GLY A 618 -14.36 -17.23 1.45
N GLY A 619 -14.99 -17.30 0.29
CA GLY A 619 -16.15 -16.51 0.01
C GLY A 619 -16.75 -16.84 -1.32
N HIS A 620 -17.82 -16.15 -1.59
CA HIS A 620 -18.57 -16.20 -2.82
C HIS A 620 -19.07 -14.80 -3.13
N GLU A 621 -18.94 -14.40 -4.38
CA GLU A 621 -19.39 -13.12 -4.93
C GLU A 621 -20.32 -13.37 -6.10
N PHE A 622 -21.28 -12.49 -6.26
CA PHE A 622 -22.13 -12.45 -7.43
C PHE A 622 -22.33 -10.99 -7.86
N ASP A 623 -22.28 -10.75 -9.15
CA ASP A 623 -22.66 -9.50 -9.81
C ASP A 623 -23.71 -9.79 -10.88
N LEU A 624 -24.88 -9.15 -10.77
CA LEU A 624 -26.02 -9.40 -11.65
C LEU A 624 -26.15 -8.33 -12.72
N GLN A 625 -26.41 -8.77 -13.94
CA GLN A 625 -26.71 -7.93 -15.09
C GLN A 625 -25.69 -6.81 -15.27
N ARG A 626 -24.41 -7.20 -15.24
CA ARG A 626 -23.29 -6.27 -15.41
C ARG A 626 -23.35 -5.60 -16.76
N LYS A 627 -23.02 -4.30 -16.78
CA LYS A 627 -22.73 -3.56 -18.00
C LYS A 627 -21.33 -2.98 -17.91
N SER A 628 -20.60 -3.04 -19.02
CA SER A 628 -19.31 -2.39 -19.15
C SER A 628 -19.40 -1.15 -20.03
N THR A 629 -18.97 -0.03 -19.51
CA THR A 629 -18.83 1.24 -20.24
C THR A 629 -17.44 1.43 -20.85
N SER A 630 -16.52 0.49 -20.56
CA SER A 630 -15.12 0.57 -20.96
C SER A 630 -14.64 -0.57 -21.87
N LEU A 631 -15.44 -1.64 -22.04
CA LEU A 631 -15.05 -2.79 -22.86
C LEU A 631 -14.68 -2.38 -24.28
N LEU A 632 -15.48 -1.52 -24.91
CA LEU A 632 -15.30 -1.08 -26.28
C LEU A 632 -14.45 0.20 -26.40
N ARG A 633 -13.76 0.61 -25.32
CA ARG A 633 -12.80 1.73 -25.29
C ARG A 633 -13.33 3.02 -25.95
N GLY A 634 -14.58 3.36 -25.67
CA GLY A 634 -15.23 4.56 -26.19
C GLY A 634 -16.44 4.28 -27.10
N GLY A 635 -16.69 3.01 -27.38
CA GLY A 635 -17.94 2.55 -27.99
C GLY A 635 -19.09 2.48 -26.99
N PRO A 636 -20.27 2.00 -27.42
CA PRO A 636 -21.45 1.88 -26.56
C PRO A 636 -21.19 0.94 -25.38
N SER A 637 -21.97 1.08 -24.31
CA SER A 637 -21.94 0.11 -23.21
C SER A 637 -22.36 -1.28 -23.66
N VAL A 638 -21.79 -2.30 -23.05
CA VAL A 638 -22.08 -3.70 -23.41
C VAL A 638 -22.66 -4.42 -22.21
N LEU A 639 -23.74 -5.15 -22.46
CA LEU A 639 -24.31 -6.05 -21.45
C LEU A 639 -23.41 -7.29 -21.31
N MET A 640 -22.74 -7.43 -20.16
CA MET A 640 -21.78 -8.51 -19.87
C MET A 640 -22.47 -9.78 -19.37
N GLY A 641 -23.62 -9.65 -18.70
CA GLY A 641 -24.27 -10.74 -18.02
C GLY A 641 -23.95 -10.82 -16.53
N ASP A 642 -24.26 -11.98 -15.95
CA ASP A 642 -24.00 -12.23 -14.54
C ASP A 642 -22.60 -12.81 -14.34
N ASP A 643 -22.00 -12.54 -13.16
CA ASP A 643 -20.69 -13.00 -12.75
C ASP A 643 -20.78 -13.69 -11.40
N LEU A 644 -20.09 -14.81 -11.26
CA LEU A 644 -20.03 -15.61 -10.05
C LEU A 644 -18.58 -15.97 -9.73
N ASP A 645 -18.11 -15.50 -8.59
CA ASP A 645 -16.77 -15.76 -8.11
C ASP A 645 -16.78 -16.58 -6.82
N TYR A 646 -15.80 -17.47 -6.70
CA TYR A 646 -15.54 -18.27 -5.52
C TYR A 646 -14.06 -18.23 -5.18
N TRP A 647 -13.75 -18.13 -3.89
CA TRP A 647 -12.38 -18.27 -3.43
C TRP A 647 -12.31 -19.06 -2.14
N PHE A 648 -11.27 -19.85 -2.03
CA PHE A 648 -10.98 -20.65 -0.85
C PHE A 648 -9.48 -20.62 -0.56
N GLY A 649 -9.14 -20.59 0.71
CA GLY A 649 -7.75 -20.65 1.12
C GLY A 649 -7.57 -21.34 2.45
N ILE A 650 -6.40 -21.94 2.59
CA ILE A 650 -5.94 -22.54 3.84
C ILE A 650 -4.62 -21.92 4.25
N VAL A 651 -4.43 -21.78 5.55
CA VAL A 651 -3.23 -21.23 6.16
C VAL A 651 -2.79 -22.19 7.25
N SER A 652 -1.54 -22.64 7.21
CA SER A 652 -0.98 -23.51 8.22
C SER A 652 -0.59 -22.73 9.49
N ASP A 653 -0.09 -23.43 10.50
CA ASP A 653 0.38 -22.83 11.75
C ASP A 653 1.71 -22.06 11.55
N SER A 654 1.68 -20.74 11.62
CA SER A 654 2.83 -19.85 11.41
C SER A 654 3.96 -19.99 12.44
N ARG A 655 3.74 -20.69 13.55
CA ARG A 655 4.78 -20.97 14.56
C ARG A 655 5.77 -22.04 14.11
N LYS A 656 5.43 -22.81 13.09
CA LYS A 656 6.25 -23.90 12.59
C LYS A 656 7.40 -23.41 11.71
N ARG A 657 8.43 -24.25 11.54
CA ARG A 657 9.55 -23.94 10.63
C ARG A 657 9.12 -23.89 9.17
N VAL A 658 8.08 -24.63 8.84
CA VAL A 658 7.42 -24.57 7.54
C VAL A 658 6.04 -23.98 7.75
N PHE A 659 5.80 -22.88 7.11
CA PHE A 659 4.52 -22.18 7.08
C PHE A 659 4.05 -22.14 5.64
N GLY A 660 2.77 -22.41 5.40
CA GLY A 660 2.22 -22.40 4.04
C GLY A 660 0.82 -21.83 3.98
N ARG A 661 0.55 -21.19 2.87
CA ARG A 661 -0.78 -20.79 2.41
C ARG A 661 -1.04 -21.39 1.05
N ALA A 662 -2.27 -21.79 0.80
CA ALA A 662 -2.75 -22.13 -0.53
C ALA A 662 -4.07 -21.37 -0.76
N HIS A 663 -4.26 -20.88 -1.95
CA HIS A 663 -5.43 -20.10 -2.36
C HIS A 663 -5.89 -20.56 -3.73
N LEU A 664 -7.18 -20.80 -3.86
CA LEU A 664 -7.87 -21.13 -5.09
C LEU A 664 -8.94 -20.06 -5.34
N PHE A 665 -8.95 -19.51 -6.53
CA PHE A 665 -9.99 -18.60 -7.03
C PHE A 665 -10.60 -19.20 -8.30
N HIS A 666 -11.90 -19.06 -8.44
CA HIS A 666 -12.65 -19.44 -9.64
C HIS A 666 -13.75 -18.42 -9.91
N GLY A 667 -13.71 -17.81 -11.07
CA GLY A 667 -14.74 -16.92 -11.58
C GLY A 667 -15.41 -17.48 -12.84
N THR A 668 -16.71 -17.27 -12.97
CA THR A 668 -17.49 -17.67 -14.15
C THR A 668 -18.44 -16.55 -14.52
N GLU A 669 -18.58 -16.30 -15.83
CA GLU A 669 -19.56 -15.38 -16.36
C GLU A 669 -20.65 -16.13 -17.15
N SER A 670 -21.84 -15.57 -17.20
CA SER A 670 -22.99 -16.20 -17.88
C SER A 670 -22.82 -16.37 -19.39
N ASP A 671 -21.83 -15.70 -19.99
CA ASP A 671 -21.43 -15.87 -21.39
C ASP A 671 -20.56 -17.12 -21.64
N GLY A 672 -20.14 -17.80 -20.56
CA GLY A 672 -19.23 -18.94 -20.61
C GLY A 672 -17.75 -18.56 -20.46
N SER A 673 -17.42 -17.31 -20.17
CA SER A 673 -16.09 -16.91 -19.73
C SER A 673 -15.81 -17.50 -18.34
N TYR A 674 -14.55 -17.82 -18.08
CA TYR A 674 -14.13 -18.31 -16.76
C TYR A 674 -12.67 -17.98 -16.48
N ASN A 675 -12.33 -17.91 -15.20
CA ASN A 675 -10.96 -17.74 -14.73
C ASN A 675 -10.70 -18.62 -13.52
N TRP A 676 -9.54 -19.28 -13.51
CA TRP A 676 -8.99 -20.00 -12.39
C TRP A 676 -7.67 -19.39 -11.98
N ASN A 677 -7.44 -19.29 -10.68
CA ASN A 677 -6.11 -18.97 -10.14
C ASN A 677 -5.81 -19.90 -8.97
N LEU A 678 -4.71 -20.62 -9.07
CA LEU A 678 -4.14 -21.39 -7.97
C LEU A 678 -2.84 -20.72 -7.55
N SER A 679 -2.76 -20.27 -6.32
CA SER A 679 -1.55 -19.65 -5.78
C SER A 679 -1.21 -20.20 -4.40
N GLY A 680 0.04 -20.08 -4.04
CA GLY A 680 0.55 -20.53 -2.75
C GLY A 680 1.65 -19.62 -2.26
N ASP A 681 1.95 -19.76 -0.97
CA ASP A 681 3.11 -19.19 -0.32
C ASP A 681 3.67 -20.22 0.64
N LEU A 682 4.91 -20.62 0.45
CA LEU A 682 5.62 -21.56 1.29
C LEU A 682 6.84 -20.86 1.88
N GLN A 683 6.83 -20.69 3.19
CA GLN A 683 7.94 -20.11 3.94
C GLN A 683 8.66 -21.19 4.72
N PHE A 684 9.95 -21.26 4.55
CA PHE A 684 10.82 -22.22 5.21
C PHE A 684 11.89 -21.48 6.01
N GLN A 685 11.84 -21.62 7.33
CA GLN A 685 12.88 -21.14 8.24
C GLN A 685 13.99 -22.20 8.34
N ALA A 686 14.98 -22.08 7.47
CA ALA A 686 16.08 -23.05 7.40
C ALA A 686 16.96 -23.00 8.66
N SER A 687 17.22 -21.80 9.19
CA SER A 687 17.93 -21.56 10.44
C SER A 687 17.42 -20.31 11.14
N SER A 688 17.98 -19.92 12.28
CA SER A 688 17.67 -18.62 12.91
C SER A 688 18.04 -17.42 12.04
N ARG A 689 18.85 -17.59 10.99
CA ARG A 689 19.41 -16.54 10.12
C ARG A 689 18.89 -16.58 8.69
N LEU A 690 18.34 -17.71 8.25
CA LEU A 690 17.97 -17.94 6.85
C LEU A 690 16.50 -18.31 6.74
N GLN A 691 15.77 -17.46 6.04
CA GLN A 691 14.41 -17.72 5.60
C GLN A 691 14.38 -17.80 4.08
N VAL A 692 13.63 -18.75 3.57
CA VAL A 692 13.33 -18.91 2.15
C VAL A 692 11.82 -18.90 1.98
N SER A 693 11.32 -18.09 1.06
CA SER A 693 9.92 -18.14 0.65
C SER A 693 9.79 -18.39 -0.84
N VAL A 694 8.81 -19.21 -1.19
CA VAL A 694 8.49 -19.57 -2.57
C VAL A 694 6.98 -19.41 -2.75
N SER A 695 6.60 -18.53 -3.67
CA SER A 695 5.18 -18.22 -3.93
C SER A 695 4.85 -18.52 -5.40
N PRO A 696 4.46 -19.75 -5.73
CA PRO A 696 3.98 -20.10 -7.05
C PRO A 696 2.58 -19.57 -7.30
N SER A 697 2.31 -19.20 -8.55
CA SER A 697 0.98 -18.83 -9.04
C SER A 697 0.76 -19.38 -10.45
N TYR A 698 -0.38 -19.99 -10.65
CA TYR A 698 -0.83 -20.45 -11.96
C TYR A 698 -2.25 -19.99 -12.22
N SER A 699 -2.45 -19.22 -13.28
CA SER A 699 -3.77 -18.78 -13.72
C SER A 699 -4.05 -19.30 -15.12
N TRP A 700 -5.30 -19.71 -15.35
CA TRP A 700 -5.78 -20.02 -16.69
C TRP A 700 -7.25 -19.63 -16.83
N GLY A 701 -7.61 -19.17 -18.00
CA GLY A 701 -8.97 -18.71 -18.23
C GLY A 701 -9.32 -18.56 -19.71
N LEU A 702 -10.58 -18.35 -19.91
CA LEU A 702 -11.24 -18.06 -21.17
C LEU A 702 -12.03 -16.78 -21.01
N ASN A 703 -11.69 -15.74 -21.79
CA ASN A 703 -12.49 -14.53 -21.89
C ASN A 703 -13.10 -14.49 -23.30
N ARG A 704 -14.42 -14.56 -23.39
CA ARG A 704 -15.13 -14.55 -24.69
C ARG A 704 -15.27 -13.17 -25.30
N LEU A 705 -15.00 -12.13 -24.52
CA LEU A 705 -15.21 -10.73 -24.90
C LEU A 705 -13.93 -9.88 -24.73
N GLN A 706 -12.77 -10.45 -25.08
CA GLN A 706 -11.54 -9.65 -25.07
C GLN A 706 -11.57 -8.63 -26.22
N TYR A 707 -11.43 -7.34 -25.87
CA TYR A 707 -11.28 -6.28 -26.86
C TYR A 707 -9.97 -6.46 -27.63
N VAL A 708 -10.06 -6.31 -28.97
CA VAL A 708 -8.91 -6.36 -29.88
C VAL A 708 -8.61 -4.97 -30.40
N GLU A 709 -9.52 -4.39 -31.14
CA GLU A 709 -9.37 -3.05 -31.74
C GLU A 709 -10.71 -2.41 -32.10
N THR A 710 -10.67 -1.13 -32.42
CA THR A 710 -11.72 -0.43 -33.14
C THR A 710 -11.18 -0.08 -34.53
N ARG A 711 -11.88 -0.44 -35.57
CA ARG A 711 -11.57 -0.09 -36.98
C ARG A 711 -12.74 0.60 -37.61
N SER A 712 -12.51 1.36 -38.67
CA SER A 712 -13.60 1.99 -39.42
C SER A 712 -14.06 1.05 -40.52
N ASP A 713 -15.38 0.92 -40.66
CA ASP A 713 -15.98 0.23 -41.80
C ASP A 713 -15.82 1.06 -43.12
N PRO A 714 -16.13 0.52 -44.31
CA PRO A 714 -16.02 1.25 -45.56
C PRO A 714 -16.91 2.50 -45.62
N GLN A 715 -17.90 2.64 -44.76
CA GLN A 715 -18.81 3.77 -44.61
C GLN A 715 -18.29 4.81 -43.59
N GLY A 716 -17.18 4.52 -42.88
CA GLY A 716 -16.60 5.39 -41.89
C GLY A 716 -17.21 5.27 -40.48
N ASN A 717 -17.98 4.24 -40.20
CA ASN A 717 -18.50 3.96 -38.86
C ASN A 717 -17.50 3.12 -38.08
N ASP A 718 -17.48 3.27 -36.77
CA ASP A 718 -16.64 2.46 -35.90
C ASP A 718 -17.17 1.03 -35.77
N GLU A 719 -16.30 0.06 -36.05
CA GLU A 719 -16.53 -1.36 -35.88
C GLU A 719 -15.65 -1.88 -34.74
N TYR A 720 -16.27 -2.39 -33.68
CA TYR A 720 -15.59 -2.86 -32.48
C TYR A 720 -15.35 -4.36 -32.56
N ILE A 721 -14.10 -4.76 -32.59
CA ILE A 721 -13.68 -6.16 -32.70
C ILE A 721 -13.36 -6.73 -31.36
N LEU A 722 -14.02 -7.82 -31.03
CA LEU A 722 -13.75 -8.65 -29.85
C LEU A 722 -13.30 -10.04 -30.30
N ALA A 723 -12.59 -10.73 -29.44
CA ALA A 723 -12.20 -12.11 -29.67
C ALA A 723 -12.32 -12.95 -28.40
N ARG A 724 -12.34 -14.27 -28.58
CA ARG A 724 -12.15 -15.19 -27.48
C ARG A 724 -10.66 -15.29 -27.18
N LEU A 725 -10.27 -14.98 -25.96
CA LEU A 725 -8.89 -15.11 -25.45
C LEU A 725 -8.77 -16.28 -24.49
N LYS A 726 -7.93 -17.23 -24.83
CA LYS A 726 -7.46 -18.27 -23.91
C LYS A 726 -6.13 -17.80 -23.31
N ARG A 727 -6.11 -17.47 -22.03
CA ARG A 727 -4.90 -16.98 -21.33
C ARG A 727 -4.41 -17.99 -20.31
N LYS A 728 -3.09 -18.15 -20.25
CA LYS A 728 -2.40 -18.90 -19.19
C LYS A 728 -1.25 -18.08 -18.66
N THR A 729 -1.07 -18.10 -17.34
CA THR A 729 0.02 -17.36 -16.69
C THR A 729 0.66 -18.22 -15.62
N VAL A 730 1.99 -18.30 -15.61
CA VAL A 730 2.79 -18.92 -14.56
C VAL A 730 3.70 -17.85 -13.98
N ALA A 731 3.73 -17.75 -12.67
CA ALA A 731 4.68 -16.91 -11.94
C ALA A 731 5.24 -17.66 -10.74
N LEU A 732 6.51 -17.42 -10.42
CA LEU A 732 7.17 -17.98 -9.26
C LEU A 732 7.97 -16.88 -8.56
N THR A 733 7.45 -16.36 -7.45
CA THR A 733 8.24 -15.43 -6.64
C THR A 733 9.08 -16.23 -5.64
N THR A 734 10.39 -16.03 -5.69
CA THR A 734 11.34 -16.62 -4.74
C THR A 734 12.03 -15.51 -3.97
N ARG A 735 12.05 -15.64 -2.65
CA ARG A 735 12.82 -14.75 -1.76
C ARG A 735 13.73 -15.57 -0.88
N LEU A 736 14.92 -15.04 -0.67
CA LEU A 736 15.87 -15.58 0.31
C LEU A 736 16.34 -14.41 1.16
N ASP A 737 16.13 -14.53 2.45
CA ASP A 737 16.55 -13.53 3.44
C ASP A 737 17.59 -14.18 4.35
N LEU A 738 18.85 -13.80 4.18
CA LEU A 738 19.96 -14.19 5.03
C LEU A 738 20.37 -13.00 5.90
N THR A 739 20.06 -13.06 7.17
CA THR A 739 20.43 -12.04 8.16
C THR A 739 21.61 -12.54 8.98
N LEU A 740 22.79 -11.97 8.74
CA LEU A 740 24.03 -12.34 9.41
C LEU A 740 24.10 -11.72 10.81
N THR A 741 23.77 -10.43 10.88
CA THR A 741 23.57 -9.67 12.13
C THR A 741 22.36 -8.76 11.94
N PRO A 742 21.80 -8.13 12.98
CA PRO A 742 20.71 -7.16 12.80
C PRO A 742 21.03 -6.02 11.80
N GLU A 743 22.32 -5.71 11.62
CA GLU A 743 22.82 -4.64 10.74
C GLU A 743 23.25 -5.14 9.36
N LEU A 744 23.51 -6.46 9.18
CA LEU A 744 24.04 -7.01 7.93
C LEU A 744 23.13 -8.10 7.38
N SER A 745 22.56 -7.87 6.22
CA SER A 745 21.66 -8.82 5.52
C SER A 745 22.01 -8.97 4.04
N LEU A 746 21.71 -10.13 3.51
CA LEU A 746 21.74 -10.44 2.09
C LEU A 746 20.35 -10.95 1.67
N GLN A 747 19.75 -10.32 0.69
CA GLN A 747 18.41 -10.59 0.22
C GLN A 747 18.42 -10.91 -1.27
N LEU A 748 17.76 -11.98 -1.66
CA LEU A 748 17.48 -12.32 -3.04
C LEU A 748 15.97 -12.22 -3.29
N TYR A 749 15.61 -11.53 -4.33
CA TYR A 749 14.30 -11.58 -4.96
C TYR A 749 14.45 -12.08 -6.38
N ALA A 750 13.66 -13.03 -6.81
CA ALA A 750 13.61 -13.50 -8.18
C ALA A 750 12.18 -13.88 -8.56
N MET A 751 11.70 -13.37 -9.69
CA MET A 751 10.35 -13.59 -10.18
C MET A 751 10.36 -13.87 -11.69
N PRO A 752 10.48 -15.14 -12.13
CA PRO A 752 10.09 -15.50 -13.48
C PRO A 752 8.57 -15.40 -13.62
N TYR A 753 8.14 -14.76 -14.69
CA TYR A 753 6.76 -14.51 -15.07
C TYR A 753 6.57 -14.84 -16.54
N ILE A 754 5.64 -15.72 -16.85
CA ILE A 754 5.36 -16.14 -18.22
C ILE A 754 3.85 -16.12 -18.42
N THR A 755 3.38 -15.41 -19.43
CA THR A 755 1.97 -15.38 -19.79
C THR A 755 1.79 -15.54 -21.29
N SER A 756 0.83 -16.35 -21.70
CA SER A 756 0.46 -16.53 -23.10
C SER A 756 -1.02 -16.27 -23.33
N GLY A 757 -1.34 -15.76 -24.50
CA GLY A 757 -2.69 -15.51 -24.95
C GLY A 757 -2.93 -15.98 -26.36
N HIS A 758 -3.89 -16.87 -26.51
CA HIS A 758 -4.34 -17.36 -27.82
C HIS A 758 -5.70 -16.78 -28.14
N TYR A 759 -5.79 -16.06 -29.26
CA TYR A 759 -7.01 -15.42 -29.75
C TYR A 759 -7.66 -16.26 -30.85
N ASP A 760 -8.97 -16.48 -30.73
CA ASP A 760 -9.80 -17.10 -31.75
C ASP A 760 -11.23 -16.55 -31.69
N GLU A 761 -12.14 -17.05 -32.49
CA GLU A 761 -13.57 -16.66 -32.54
C GLU A 761 -13.76 -15.13 -32.54
N PHE A 762 -13.13 -14.46 -33.52
CA PHE A 762 -13.28 -13.02 -33.70
C PHE A 762 -14.72 -12.66 -34.08
N LYS A 763 -15.21 -11.58 -33.53
CA LYS A 763 -16.57 -11.08 -33.68
C LYS A 763 -16.61 -9.57 -33.65
N ARG A 764 -17.53 -8.99 -34.38
CA ARG A 764 -17.86 -7.57 -34.29
C ARG A 764 -19.11 -7.38 -33.44
N VAL A 765 -19.22 -6.22 -32.82
CA VAL A 765 -20.42 -5.85 -32.06
C VAL A 765 -21.51 -5.44 -33.05
N ALA A 766 -22.68 -6.08 -32.96
CA ALA A 766 -23.86 -5.81 -33.77
C ALA A 766 -24.89 -5.00 -32.96
N ASP A 767 -25.43 -5.56 -31.88
CA ASP A 767 -26.33 -4.87 -30.95
C ASP A 767 -25.86 -5.10 -29.50
N PRO A 768 -25.07 -4.17 -28.91
CA PRO A 768 -24.49 -4.35 -27.60
C PRO A 768 -25.49 -4.50 -26.43
N HIS A 769 -26.77 -4.13 -26.68
CA HIS A 769 -27.83 -4.15 -25.69
C HIS A 769 -28.85 -5.28 -25.90
N ALA A 770 -28.70 -6.09 -26.94
CA ALA A 770 -29.60 -7.21 -27.20
C ALA A 770 -29.67 -8.16 -25.97
N ALA A 771 -30.85 -8.65 -25.68
CA ALA A 771 -31.07 -9.53 -24.53
C ALA A 771 -30.31 -10.88 -24.66
N ARG A 772 -30.29 -11.41 -25.88
CA ARG A 772 -29.59 -12.67 -26.18
C ARG A 772 -28.15 -12.41 -26.57
N PHE A 773 -27.23 -13.20 -26.05
CA PHE A 773 -25.81 -13.07 -26.31
C PHE A 773 -25.47 -13.17 -27.80
N GLU A 774 -26.09 -14.07 -28.51
CA GLU A 774 -25.85 -14.32 -29.93
C GLU A 774 -26.30 -13.16 -30.85
N GLU A 775 -27.22 -12.34 -30.39
CA GLU A 775 -27.71 -11.15 -31.13
C GLU A 775 -26.77 -9.93 -30.92
N ARG A 776 -25.91 -9.97 -29.92
CA ARG A 776 -24.95 -8.86 -29.63
C ARG A 776 -23.78 -8.85 -30.58
N TYR A 777 -23.43 -10.00 -31.17
CA TYR A 777 -22.18 -10.17 -31.89
C TYR A 777 -22.38 -10.95 -33.18
N GLU A 778 -21.63 -10.55 -34.19
CA GLU A 778 -21.56 -11.26 -35.48
C GLU A 778 -20.12 -11.77 -35.68
N PRO A 779 -19.93 -13.01 -36.15
CA PRO A 779 -18.59 -13.51 -36.47
C PRO A 779 -17.92 -12.63 -37.55
N THR A 780 -16.61 -12.41 -37.43
CA THR A 780 -15.82 -11.69 -38.42
C THR A 780 -14.47 -12.41 -38.63
N SER A 781 -13.89 -12.19 -39.79
CA SER A 781 -12.55 -12.66 -40.08
C SER A 781 -11.51 -11.71 -39.52
N TYR A 782 -10.38 -12.24 -39.11
CA TYR A 782 -9.24 -11.47 -38.64
C TYR A 782 -7.94 -12.11 -39.16
N GLU A 783 -7.14 -11.37 -39.94
CA GLU A 783 -6.06 -11.97 -40.74
C GLU A 783 -4.81 -12.27 -39.89
N ASP A 784 -4.47 -11.41 -38.93
CA ASP A 784 -3.29 -11.54 -38.08
C ASP A 784 -3.66 -11.50 -36.60
N PRO A 785 -4.10 -12.65 -36.03
CA PRO A 785 -4.50 -12.71 -34.62
C PRO A 785 -3.38 -12.26 -33.69
N PRO A 786 -3.64 -11.37 -32.73
CA PRO A 786 -2.62 -10.83 -31.83
C PRO A 786 -2.26 -11.84 -30.72
N HIS A 787 -1.88 -13.04 -31.11
CA HIS A 787 -1.35 -14.03 -30.17
C HIS A 787 -0.12 -13.46 -29.49
N PHE A 788 0.07 -13.82 -28.25
CA PHE A 788 1.25 -13.38 -27.52
C PHE A 788 1.76 -14.44 -26.54
N LYS A 789 3.06 -14.39 -26.33
CA LYS A 789 3.76 -14.99 -25.20
C LYS A 789 4.70 -13.92 -24.64
N PHE A 790 4.44 -13.47 -23.43
CA PHE A 790 5.30 -12.53 -22.72
C PHE A 790 6.02 -13.26 -21.59
N GLU A 791 7.33 -13.14 -21.61
CA GLU A 791 8.23 -13.77 -20.66
C GLU A 791 9.06 -12.66 -19.99
N GLU A 792 9.12 -12.65 -18.67
CA GLU A 792 9.92 -11.69 -17.93
C GLU A 792 10.57 -12.34 -16.70
N LEU A 793 11.86 -12.08 -16.48
CA LEU A 793 12.56 -12.39 -15.25
C LEU A 793 13.08 -11.10 -14.64
N ARG A 794 12.65 -10.82 -13.43
CA ARG A 794 13.22 -9.78 -12.58
C ARG A 794 13.90 -10.42 -11.39
N SER A 795 15.15 -10.05 -11.14
CA SER A 795 15.84 -10.48 -9.93
C SER A 795 16.72 -9.38 -9.36
N ASN A 796 16.75 -9.32 -8.02
CA ASN A 796 17.60 -8.42 -7.27
C ASN A 796 18.29 -9.19 -6.15
N LEU A 797 19.61 -9.06 -6.06
CA LEU A 797 20.40 -9.50 -4.93
C LEU A 797 20.92 -8.24 -4.23
N VAL A 798 20.54 -8.05 -2.98
CA VAL A 798 20.83 -6.85 -2.19
C VAL A 798 21.59 -7.24 -0.94
N LEU A 799 22.83 -6.78 -0.82
CA LEU A 799 23.54 -6.75 0.45
C LEU A 799 23.32 -5.38 1.06
N ARG A 800 22.77 -5.36 2.29
CA ARG A 800 22.59 -4.15 3.10
C ARG A 800 23.43 -4.27 4.35
N TRP A 801 24.25 -3.25 4.59
CA TRP A 801 25.03 -3.13 5.79
C TRP A 801 24.85 -1.77 6.42
N GLU A 802 24.25 -1.74 7.62
CA GLU A 802 24.21 -0.55 8.46
C GLU A 802 25.47 -0.52 9.31
N TYR A 803 26.57 0.01 8.72
CA TYR A 803 27.89 0.01 9.36
C TYR A 803 28.00 0.97 10.55
N ARG A 804 27.02 1.85 10.69
CA ARG A 804 26.81 2.77 11.82
C ARG A 804 25.32 3.10 11.88
N PRO A 805 24.72 3.34 13.07
CA PRO A 805 23.32 3.74 13.17
C PRO A 805 22.97 4.89 12.22
N GLY A 806 21.98 4.67 11.35
CA GLY A 806 21.55 5.61 10.32
C GLY A 806 22.44 5.70 9.08
N SER A 807 23.62 5.01 9.04
CA SER A 807 24.55 5.03 7.88
C SER A 807 24.60 3.66 7.23
N THR A 808 24.35 3.59 5.93
CA THR A 808 24.18 2.33 5.22
C THR A 808 25.06 2.22 3.98
N LEU A 809 25.44 0.97 3.70
CA LEU A 809 26.03 0.57 2.43
C LEU A 809 25.10 -0.45 1.78
N TYR A 810 24.79 -0.22 0.52
CA TYR A 810 24.06 -1.16 -0.34
C TYR A 810 24.97 -1.59 -1.48
N LEU A 811 25.03 -2.90 -1.69
CA LEU A 811 25.55 -3.48 -2.93
C LEU A 811 24.42 -4.26 -3.57
N VAL A 812 24.00 -3.84 -4.76
CA VAL A 812 22.86 -4.39 -5.47
C VAL A 812 23.29 -4.97 -6.79
N TRP A 813 22.88 -6.20 -7.06
CA TRP A 813 22.91 -6.79 -8.39
C TRP A 813 21.49 -7.01 -8.87
N SER A 814 21.10 -6.25 -9.89
CA SER A 814 19.78 -6.38 -10.53
C SER A 814 19.94 -7.04 -11.90
N GLN A 815 19.01 -7.90 -12.23
CA GLN A 815 18.91 -8.53 -13.53
C GLN A 815 17.47 -8.38 -14.05
N GLY A 816 17.32 -7.94 -15.30
CA GLY A 816 16.05 -7.93 -16.01
C GLY A 816 16.22 -8.64 -17.36
N ARG A 817 15.32 -9.58 -17.65
CA ARG A 817 15.20 -10.25 -18.95
C ARG A 817 13.76 -10.19 -19.39
N SER A 818 13.50 -9.97 -20.67
CA SER A 818 12.14 -10.01 -21.20
C SER A 818 12.13 -10.43 -22.67
N ALA A 819 11.07 -11.12 -23.05
CA ALA A 819 10.80 -11.46 -24.45
C ALA A 819 9.30 -11.38 -24.71
N LEU A 820 8.93 -10.89 -25.90
CA LEU A 820 7.57 -10.91 -26.40
C LEU A 820 7.57 -11.62 -27.76
N ARG A 821 6.74 -12.65 -27.88
CA ARG A 821 6.63 -13.47 -29.09
C ARG A 821 5.16 -13.54 -29.54
N GLN A 822 4.91 -13.72 -30.81
CA GLN A 822 3.58 -13.96 -31.38
C GLN A 822 3.17 -15.44 -31.32
N ASP A 823 3.33 -16.06 -30.15
CA ASP A 823 3.00 -17.46 -29.88
C ASP A 823 2.04 -17.53 -28.69
N GLY A 824 0.83 -18.03 -28.92
CA GLY A 824 -0.21 -18.13 -27.88
C GLY A 824 -0.11 -19.38 -27.00
N SER A 825 0.95 -20.19 -27.10
CA SER A 825 1.14 -21.42 -26.34
C SER A 825 2.00 -21.23 -25.09
N LEU A 826 1.77 -22.03 -24.07
CA LEU A 826 2.54 -22.04 -22.83
C LEU A 826 3.10 -23.45 -22.54
N TYR A 827 4.41 -23.55 -22.43
CA TYR A 827 5.15 -24.77 -22.05
C TYR A 827 6.10 -24.44 -20.88
N PRO A 828 5.64 -24.46 -19.62
CA PRO A 828 6.31 -23.80 -18.49
C PRO A 828 7.80 -24.10 -18.35
N MET A 829 8.23 -25.34 -18.56
CA MET A 829 9.66 -25.72 -18.42
C MET A 829 10.51 -25.26 -19.60
N ALA A 830 10.00 -25.36 -20.83
CA ALA A 830 10.71 -24.90 -22.02
C ALA A 830 10.77 -23.38 -22.04
N ASP A 831 9.64 -22.72 -21.75
CA ASP A 831 9.56 -21.26 -21.69
C ASP A 831 10.44 -20.67 -20.56
N LEU A 832 10.57 -21.37 -19.42
CA LEU A 832 11.50 -20.97 -18.37
C LEU A 832 12.96 -21.05 -18.85
N GLN A 833 13.30 -22.08 -19.62
CA GLN A 833 14.63 -22.21 -20.20
C GLN A 833 14.88 -21.09 -21.24
N ASP A 834 13.92 -20.87 -22.12
CA ASP A 834 13.96 -19.77 -23.09
C ASP A 834 14.13 -18.39 -22.40
N LEU A 835 13.45 -18.17 -21.27
CA LEU A 835 13.56 -16.96 -20.46
C LEU A 835 14.96 -16.81 -19.86
N LEU A 836 15.58 -17.89 -19.40
CA LEU A 836 16.95 -17.86 -18.86
C LEU A 836 17.98 -17.58 -19.96
N ASP A 837 17.69 -17.92 -21.21
CA ASP A 837 18.51 -17.63 -22.39
C ASP A 837 18.15 -16.29 -23.06
N ALA A 838 17.01 -15.70 -22.70
CA ALA A 838 16.54 -14.44 -23.24
C ALA A 838 17.54 -13.27 -23.01
N PRO A 839 17.55 -12.28 -23.89
CA PRO A 839 18.33 -11.05 -23.73
C PRO A 839 18.12 -10.44 -22.34
N GLY A 840 19.20 -10.10 -21.65
CA GLY A 840 19.12 -9.60 -20.28
C GLY A 840 20.14 -8.52 -19.98
N ASP A 841 19.68 -7.53 -19.23
CA ASP A 841 20.52 -6.46 -18.71
C ASP A 841 20.90 -6.77 -17.26
N HIS A 842 22.17 -6.52 -16.90
CA HIS A 842 22.64 -6.62 -15.53
C HIS A 842 23.12 -5.26 -15.04
N VAL A 843 22.77 -4.92 -13.82
CA VAL A 843 23.20 -3.69 -13.16
C VAL A 843 23.87 -4.04 -11.83
N LEU A 844 25.10 -3.61 -11.66
CA LEU A 844 25.78 -3.61 -10.37
C LEU A 844 25.74 -2.19 -9.82
N LEU A 845 25.20 -2.02 -8.62
CA LEU A 845 25.05 -0.72 -7.97
C LEU A 845 25.69 -0.76 -6.58
N LEU A 846 26.47 0.26 -6.27
CA LEU A 846 26.99 0.56 -4.94
C LEU A 846 26.42 1.91 -4.51
N LYS A 847 25.73 1.92 -3.36
CA LYS A 847 25.27 3.15 -2.70
C LYS A 847 25.80 3.20 -1.28
N VAL A 848 26.40 4.32 -0.90
CA VAL A 848 26.93 4.55 0.44
C VAL A 848 26.33 5.85 0.95
N SER A 849 25.73 5.80 2.12
CA SER A 849 25.18 6.95 2.83
C SER A 849 25.86 7.12 4.20
N TYR A 850 25.98 8.35 4.66
CA TYR A 850 26.52 8.66 5.96
C TYR A 850 25.60 9.63 6.71
N TRP A 851 25.16 9.23 7.89
CA TRP A 851 24.24 10.03 8.70
C TRP A 851 24.99 10.92 9.68
N PHE A 852 24.63 12.20 9.70
CA PHE A 852 25.09 13.20 10.66
C PHE A 852 23.90 13.76 11.41
N SER A 853 24.07 13.96 12.72
CA SER A 853 23.14 14.71 13.55
C SER A 853 23.88 15.87 14.20
N MET A 854 23.34 17.10 14.07
CA MET A 854 23.90 18.33 14.62
C MET A 854 22.94 18.98 15.61
#